data_e197efcaa2d91c784b33df455ec59793
#
_entry.id   e197efcaa2d91c784b33df455ec59793
#
_cell.length_a   1.000
_cell.length_b   1.000
_cell.length_c   1.000
_cell.angle_alpha   90.00
_cell.angle_beta   90.00
_cell.angle_gamma   90.00
#
_symmetry.space_group_name_H-M   'P 1'
#
loop_
_entity.id
_entity.type
_entity.pdbx_description
1 polymer ?
#
loop_
_entity_poly.entity_id
_entity_poly.type
_entity_poly.pdbx_seq_one_letter_code
_entity_poly.pdbx_strand_id
1 'polypeptide(L)'
;MRFDMRLRPLALALAVAAAFGPRAATPARAAESAPSVTPRDTVSLISESDSYAPGAPLRLGLRFRLAPGWHIYWKNPGAAGAPPTLSLSPGGAGDFVWPAPERITEGPVTVFGYTGEVVLSQRFTPPAGQTGALAITAHATWLVCAKLCVPEEAQFHLTLSPGAAKPAAEAALFAAAAARLPHSLGWPAVITPEGRLVVTPRIAKDDGMARVFAGRPYFFPDRPGLIDPDADETRIKGDGRFFLTLATLPGFDANADLTGVVEFDGDPQRAVAVTAHPGVVPLPSTAALPLWQSLIFGLLGGLILNFMPCVFPVLAMKAIGLAQFGSARKRAVLAHAASYAAGVMATFVVLGGVLIVLRASGAAAGWGFQFQSPASVTAMAWLLFGVGLNLSGVFSFGGGVTGFGQSFAGRHGLLGSFFTGLLAVLVATPCTAPFMGAALAAAMVAKPAAALGVFLAMGVGLAAPYLLLAVLPGLARLLPRPGRWMEVLRQGLAFPMYGACAWLAWVVSREAGSAGVLGLAAGLVLLGFAGWVLGVSQQAPTPRHRRITQSVALTAVLAAIAILSGLAAVALPAPPLAEVNAGEGGATPYSAAALATLRAAGRPVLVNMTAAWCVTCLVNERMVLDTAEIRRALADRDVTYMVGDWTRQDPEITAFLRQFNRDGVPLYVIYPGGDRPPVVLPPILTETSVLAALEAVRQKSALAAGAGTP
;
A
#
# COMPACT_ATOMS: atom_id res chain seq x y z
N MET A 1 54.49 -46.00 66.80
CA MET A 1 55.78 -46.72 66.98
C MET A 1 56.66 -46.39 65.79
N ARG A 2 57.78 -45.71 66.10
CA ARG A 2 59.09 -45.62 65.42
C ARG A 2 59.10 -45.42 63.88
N PHE A 3 59.46 -44.18 63.42
CA PHE A 3 60.86 -43.80 63.03
C PHE A 3 61.42 -44.65 61.90
N ASP A 4 61.68 -44.07 60.77
CA ASP A 4 63.06 -43.78 60.35
C ASP A 4 63.11 -42.71 59.22
N MET A 5 63.86 -41.70 59.54
CA MET A 5 64.28 -40.60 58.71
C MET A 5 65.61 -40.96 58.08
N ARG A 6 65.74 -41.06 56.78
CA ARG A 6 67.07 -41.02 56.14
C ARG A 6 67.09 -40.03 54.99
N LEU A 7 67.87 -39.04 55.19
CA LEU A 7 68.45 -38.10 54.25
C LEU A 7 69.08 -38.77 53.03
N ARG A 8 68.71 -38.35 51.86
CA ARG A 8 69.53 -38.32 50.61
C ARG A 8 68.81 -37.51 49.57
N PRO A 9 69.52 -36.79 48.66
CA PRO A 9 70.59 -35.83 48.92
C PRO A 9 70.47 -34.59 48.02
N LEU A 10 71.18 -33.62 48.41
CA LEU A 10 71.47 -32.32 47.78
C LEU A 10 72.08 -32.37 46.39
N ALA A 11 72.12 -33.49 45.68
CA ALA A 11 72.76 -33.60 44.37
C ALA A 11 71.85 -33.53 43.16
N LEU A 12 70.52 -33.58 43.37
CA LEU A 12 69.56 -33.47 42.20
C LEU A 12 69.03 -32.06 41.99
N ALA A 13 69.29 -31.15 42.97
CA ALA A 13 68.83 -29.77 42.86
C ALA A 13 69.73 -28.84 41.96
N LEU A 14 71.00 -29.25 41.75
CA LEU A 14 71.87 -28.46 40.86
C LEU A 14 71.81 -28.79 39.36
N ALA A 15 71.23 -29.92 38.94
CA ALA A 15 71.11 -30.30 37.54
C ALA A 15 69.84 -29.78 36.90
N VAL A 16 68.81 -29.36 37.65
CA VAL A 16 67.54 -28.77 37.13
C VAL A 16 67.67 -27.24 37.01
N ALA A 17 68.55 -26.60 37.75
CA ALA A 17 68.76 -25.16 37.69
C ALA A 17 69.52 -24.67 36.43
N ALA A 18 70.21 -25.56 35.70
CA ALA A 18 70.93 -25.23 34.46
C ALA A 18 70.08 -25.36 33.16
N ALA A 19 68.81 -25.88 33.22
CA ALA A 19 67.94 -26.01 32.10
C ALA A 19 66.91 -24.85 31.96
N PHE A 20 66.85 -23.96 32.97
CA PHE A 20 66.04 -22.76 32.97
C PHE A 20 66.92 -21.50 32.94
N GLY A 21 67.81 -21.41 31.95
CA GLY A 21 68.42 -20.13 31.61
C GLY A 21 67.25 -19.20 31.16
N PRO A 22 67.33 -17.86 31.44
CA PRO A 22 66.36 -16.95 30.95
C PRO A 22 66.38 -17.06 29.40
N ARG A 23 65.35 -17.77 28.86
CA ARG A 23 65.05 -17.58 27.47
C ARG A 23 64.81 -16.09 27.32
N ALA A 24 65.73 -15.40 26.69
CA ALA A 24 65.50 -14.04 26.20
C ALA A 24 64.15 -14.08 25.49
N ALA A 25 63.17 -13.54 26.15
CA ALA A 25 61.90 -13.26 25.49
C ALA A 25 62.31 -12.40 24.27
N THR A 26 62.29 -12.97 23.09
CA THR A 26 62.34 -12.20 21.87
C THR A 26 61.27 -11.11 22.05
N PRO A 27 61.64 -9.83 21.99
CA PRO A 27 60.63 -8.78 22.13
C PRO A 27 59.52 -9.10 21.10
N ALA A 28 58.33 -9.32 21.61
CA ALA A 28 57.19 -9.46 20.75
C ALA A 28 57.18 -8.18 19.92
N ARG A 29 57.49 -8.31 18.61
CA ARG A 29 57.46 -7.18 17.66
C ARG A 29 56.02 -6.73 17.62
N ALA A 30 55.81 -5.53 18.16
CA ALA A 30 54.50 -4.98 18.29
C ALA A 30 53.96 -4.68 16.85
N ALA A 31 52.99 -5.43 16.42
CA ALA A 31 52.15 -5.09 15.24
C ALA A 31 51.14 -3.99 15.59
N GLU A 32 51.27 -3.42 16.78
CA GLU A 32 50.47 -2.29 17.30
C GLU A 32 51.40 -1.17 17.75
N SER A 33 51.05 0.06 17.43
CA SER A 33 51.74 1.28 17.88
C SER A 33 51.50 1.55 19.36
N ALA A 34 52.27 2.45 19.97
CA ALA A 34 51.86 3.04 21.25
C ALA A 34 50.46 3.68 21.11
N PRO A 35 49.54 3.43 22.03
CA PRO A 35 48.21 3.99 21.96
C PRO A 35 48.17 5.46 22.38
N SER A 36 47.32 6.25 21.74
CA SER A 36 46.81 7.50 22.29
C SER A 36 45.70 7.20 23.25
N VAL A 37 45.82 7.64 24.49
CA VAL A 37 44.85 7.34 25.57
C VAL A 37 44.25 8.63 26.08
N THR A 38 42.92 8.73 26.00
CA THR A 38 42.13 9.80 26.59
C THR A 38 41.07 9.22 27.52
N PRO A 39 40.38 10.03 28.31
CA PRO A 39 39.22 9.54 29.10
C PRO A 39 38.05 9.05 28.24
N ARG A 40 38.03 9.36 26.96
CA ARG A 40 36.96 9.09 26.01
C ARG A 40 37.20 7.87 25.15
N ASP A 41 38.46 7.65 24.79
CA ASP A 41 38.89 6.57 23.92
C ASP A 41 40.35 6.16 24.13
N THR A 42 40.68 5.04 23.51
CA THR A 42 42.07 4.58 23.31
C THR A 42 42.21 4.18 21.87
N VAL A 43 43.12 4.87 21.18
CA VAL A 43 43.32 4.67 19.73
C VAL A 43 44.74 4.20 19.47
N SER A 44 44.93 3.20 18.61
CA SER A 44 46.23 2.68 18.18
C SER A 44 46.23 2.35 16.69
N LEU A 45 47.38 2.43 16.07
CA LEU A 45 47.62 1.91 14.73
C LEU A 45 48.03 0.45 14.82
N ILE A 46 47.32 -0.43 14.14
CA ILE A 46 47.61 -1.86 14.11
C ILE A 46 47.87 -2.37 12.72
N SER A 47 48.63 -3.45 12.58
CA SER A 47 48.87 -4.16 11.33
C SER A 47 48.30 -5.58 11.43
N GLU A 48 47.72 -6.08 10.32
CA GLU A 48 47.26 -7.48 10.21
C GLU A 48 48.42 -8.47 10.24
N SER A 49 49.62 -8.03 9.80
CA SER A 49 50.84 -8.84 9.72
C SER A 49 51.97 -8.22 10.55
N ASP A 50 52.84 -9.03 11.13
CA ASP A 50 54.04 -8.63 11.88
C ASP A 50 55.23 -8.24 10.96
N SER A 51 55.11 -8.57 9.67
CA SER A 51 56.12 -8.39 8.62
C SER A 51 55.46 -7.97 7.33
N TYR A 52 56.28 -7.35 6.41
CA TYR A 52 55.81 -6.88 5.12
C TYR A 52 56.68 -7.42 4.00
N ALA A 53 56.13 -7.61 2.82
CA ALA A 53 56.83 -7.86 1.57
C ALA A 53 56.84 -6.58 0.69
N PRO A 54 57.98 -6.15 0.17
CA PRO A 54 58.06 -4.95 -0.68
C PRO A 54 57.12 -5.03 -1.89
N GLY A 55 56.33 -4.00 -2.13
CA GLY A 55 55.35 -3.94 -3.21
C GLY A 55 54.10 -4.81 -3.02
N ALA A 56 54.01 -5.61 -2.00
CA ALA A 56 52.81 -6.41 -1.72
C ALA A 56 51.89 -5.65 -0.75
N PRO A 57 50.57 -5.56 -1.05
CA PRO A 57 49.65 -4.86 -0.16
C PRO A 57 49.42 -5.59 1.16
N LEU A 58 49.34 -4.84 2.25
CA LEU A 58 48.95 -5.30 3.59
C LEU A 58 47.83 -4.44 4.14
N ARG A 59 47.17 -4.88 5.19
CA ARG A 59 46.12 -4.10 5.87
C ARG A 59 46.70 -3.43 7.13
N LEU A 60 46.49 -2.13 7.21
CA LEU A 60 46.69 -1.34 8.42
C LEU A 60 45.34 -0.88 8.93
N GLY A 61 45.18 -0.68 10.23
CA GLY A 61 43.90 -0.25 10.81
C GLY A 61 44.09 0.69 12.00
N LEU A 62 43.21 1.65 12.14
CA LEU A 62 42.99 2.34 13.41
C LEU A 62 42.05 1.54 14.27
N ARG A 63 42.55 1.13 15.41
CA ARG A 63 41.76 0.46 16.45
C ARG A 63 41.26 1.49 17.43
N PHE A 64 39.95 1.66 17.51
CA PHE A 64 39.28 2.51 18.49
C PHE A 64 38.70 1.62 19.60
N ARG A 65 38.95 1.98 20.84
CA ARG A 65 38.29 1.45 22.04
C ARG A 65 37.65 2.64 22.76
N LEU A 66 36.34 2.76 22.58
CA LEU A 66 35.56 3.90 23.06
C LEU A 66 35.08 3.63 24.48
N ALA A 67 35.11 4.65 25.33
CA ALA A 67 34.52 4.56 26.67
C ALA A 67 32.98 4.44 26.56
N PRO A 68 32.31 3.85 27.57
CA PRO A 68 30.85 3.72 27.54
C PRO A 68 30.14 5.07 27.31
N GLY A 69 29.21 5.07 26.36
CA GLY A 69 28.44 6.27 25.97
C GLY A 69 29.16 7.22 25.00
N TRP A 70 30.40 6.90 24.59
CA TRP A 70 31.12 7.63 23.55
C TRP A 70 31.05 6.89 22.21
N HIS A 71 31.06 7.63 21.08
CA HIS A 71 31.05 7.10 19.73
C HIS A 71 31.92 7.90 18.78
N ILE A 72 32.31 7.28 17.67
CA ILE A 72 32.92 7.92 16.50
C ILE A 72 32.00 7.72 15.27
N TYR A 73 32.32 8.39 14.19
CA TYR A 73 31.43 8.47 13.03
C TYR A 73 31.81 7.51 11.90
N TRP A 74 30.79 7.09 11.16
CA TRP A 74 30.92 6.41 9.89
C TRP A 74 31.25 7.41 8.77
N LYS A 75 31.53 6.92 7.52
CA LYS A 75 31.80 7.77 6.34
C LYS A 75 30.73 8.82 6.07
N ASN A 76 29.47 8.50 6.33
CA ASN A 76 28.36 9.44 6.43
C ASN A 76 27.95 9.56 7.90
N PRO A 77 28.20 10.69 8.55
CA PRO A 77 27.94 10.84 9.98
C PRO A 77 26.46 10.97 10.33
N GLY A 78 25.55 11.06 9.35
CA GLY A 78 24.12 11.33 9.60
C GLY A 78 23.82 12.82 9.71
N ALA A 79 23.10 13.23 10.76
CA ALA A 79 22.66 14.62 10.93
C ALA A 79 23.79 15.54 11.37
N ALA A 80 24.83 15.03 12.05
CA ALA A 80 25.96 15.83 12.55
C ALA A 80 27.21 14.96 12.67
N GLY A 81 28.39 15.61 12.73
CA GLY A 81 29.66 14.94 12.97
C GLY A 81 30.60 14.95 11.74
N ALA A 82 31.72 14.26 11.86
CA ALA A 82 32.70 14.09 10.79
C ALA A 82 33.41 12.72 10.90
N PRO A 83 33.66 12.03 9.76
CA PRO A 83 34.34 10.75 9.76
C PRO A 83 35.82 10.89 10.16
N PRO A 84 36.42 9.84 10.74
CA PRO A 84 37.87 9.79 10.95
C PRO A 84 38.65 9.90 9.66
N THR A 85 39.86 10.46 9.75
CA THR A 85 40.82 10.50 8.64
C THR A 85 42.14 9.85 9.04
N LEU A 86 42.89 9.33 8.06
CA LEU A 86 44.16 8.72 8.28
C LEU A 86 45.10 9.03 7.10
N SER A 87 46.22 9.65 7.38
CA SER A 87 47.32 9.84 6.43
C SER A 87 48.54 9.04 6.83
N LEU A 88 49.14 8.32 5.88
CA LEU A 88 50.29 7.45 6.11
C LEU A 88 51.53 7.99 5.37
N SER A 89 52.70 7.87 6.03
CA SER A 89 54.00 8.14 5.47
C SER A 89 54.94 6.96 5.76
N PRO A 90 55.63 6.39 4.75
CA PRO A 90 55.61 6.76 3.33
C PRO A 90 54.22 6.58 2.71
N GLY A 91 53.94 7.33 1.62
CA GLY A 91 52.66 7.36 0.95
C GLY A 91 52.15 6.02 0.41
N GLY A 92 50.91 5.97 -0.01
CA GLY A 92 50.26 4.79 -0.56
C GLY A 92 49.10 4.28 0.28
N ALA A 93 48.43 5.16 1.05
CA ALA A 93 47.19 4.84 1.76
C ALA A 93 46.00 4.73 0.79
N GLY A 94 45.15 3.76 1.01
CA GLY A 94 43.83 3.64 0.36
C GLY A 94 42.73 4.17 1.28
N ASP A 95 41.54 4.21 0.76
CA ASP A 95 40.35 4.57 1.53
C ASP A 95 40.06 3.53 2.64
N PHE A 96 39.44 3.97 3.73
CA PHE A 96 38.96 3.07 4.77
C PHE A 96 37.96 2.06 4.25
N VAL A 97 38.10 0.83 4.71
CA VAL A 97 37.10 -0.20 4.61
C VAL A 97 36.14 -0.05 5.79
N TRP A 98 34.93 0.33 5.52
CA TRP A 98 33.95 0.71 6.52
C TRP A 98 33.08 -0.49 6.94
N PRO A 99 33.12 -0.95 8.19
CA PRO A 99 32.12 -1.84 8.74
C PRO A 99 30.70 -1.21 8.65
N ALA A 100 29.67 -2.02 8.73
CA ALA A 100 28.30 -1.49 8.79
C ALA A 100 28.13 -0.58 10.01
N PRO A 101 27.53 0.59 9.88
CA PRO A 101 27.39 1.57 10.94
C PRO A 101 26.25 1.17 11.89
N GLU A 102 26.28 1.72 13.09
CA GLU A 102 25.18 1.69 14.07
C GLU A 102 24.41 3.01 13.99
N ARG A 103 23.06 2.94 14.18
CA ARG A 103 22.21 4.12 14.34
C ARG A 103 22.27 4.57 15.81
N ILE A 104 22.85 5.74 16.06
CA ILE A 104 23.04 6.28 17.40
C ILE A 104 22.14 7.52 17.54
N THR A 105 21.26 7.54 18.56
CA THR A 105 20.37 8.67 18.81
C THR A 105 20.91 9.48 19.97
N GLU A 106 21.23 10.75 19.74
CA GLU A 106 21.71 11.70 20.74
C GLU A 106 20.72 12.85 20.91
N GLY A 107 19.84 12.76 21.89
CA GLY A 107 18.78 13.73 22.07
C GLY A 107 17.87 13.80 20.83
N PRO A 108 17.76 14.95 20.13
CA PRO A 108 16.94 15.08 18.94
C PRO A 108 17.65 14.63 17.64
N VAL A 109 18.93 14.27 17.68
CA VAL A 109 19.78 14.06 16.50
C VAL A 109 20.11 12.58 16.33
N THR A 110 20.03 12.08 15.13
CA THR A 110 20.46 10.73 14.76
C THR A 110 21.76 10.78 13.98
N VAL A 111 22.76 10.07 14.46
CA VAL A 111 24.06 9.96 13.84
C VAL A 111 24.38 8.51 13.47
N PHE A 112 25.27 8.34 12.50
CA PHE A 112 25.76 7.05 12.05
C PHE A 112 27.20 6.87 12.45
N GLY A 113 27.51 5.82 13.19
CA GLY A 113 28.83 5.66 13.76
C GLY A 113 29.07 4.32 14.40
N TYR A 114 29.98 4.30 15.34
CA TYR A 114 30.40 3.08 16.06
C TYR A 114 30.55 3.36 17.53
N THR A 115 30.16 2.38 18.32
CA THR A 115 30.35 2.34 19.78
C THR A 115 31.29 1.20 20.18
N GLY A 116 31.85 1.27 21.39
CA GLY A 116 32.69 0.19 21.93
C GLY A 116 34.01 0.01 21.20
N GLU A 117 34.26 -1.15 20.58
CA GLU A 117 35.50 -1.45 19.87
C GLU A 117 35.25 -1.59 18.36
N VAL A 118 35.98 -0.82 17.56
CA VAL A 118 35.95 -0.89 16.09
C VAL A 118 37.34 -0.74 15.49
N VAL A 119 37.57 -1.44 14.38
CA VAL A 119 38.79 -1.30 13.57
C VAL A 119 38.41 -0.77 12.18
N LEU A 120 38.89 0.42 11.87
CA LEU A 120 38.79 1.00 10.55
C LEU A 120 40.08 0.69 9.76
N SER A 121 40.01 -0.24 8.83
CA SER A 121 41.16 -0.73 8.11
C SER A 121 41.29 -0.08 6.73
N GLN A 122 42.51 0.03 6.24
CA GLN A 122 42.79 0.43 4.86
C GLN A 122 43.90 -0.43 4.26
N ARG A 123 43.96 -0.50 2.93
CA ARG A 123 45.01 -1.20 2.22
C ARG A 123 46.20 -0.26 2.10
N PHE A 124 47.38 -0.73 2.48
CA PHE A 124 48.65 -0.04 2.36
C PHE A 124 49.60 -0.87 1.52
N THR A 125 50.29 -0.25 0.55
CA THR A 125 51.31 -0.91 -0.28
C THR A 125 52.64 -0.34 0.03
N PRO A 126 53.56 -1.09 0.69
CA PRO A 126 54.91 -0.68 0.92
C PRO A 126 55.66 -0.37 -0.39
N PRO A 127 56.59 0.61 -0.41
CA PRO A 127 57.39 0.89 -1.59
C PRO A 127 58.18 -0.35 -2.06
N ALA A 128 58.20 -0.62 -3.36
CA ALA A 128 58.82 -1.83 -3.94
C ALA A 128 60.34 -1.88 -3.68
N GLY A 129 61.01 -0.73 -3.48
CA GLY A 129 62.45 -0.66 -3.20
C GLY A 129 62.83 -0.75 -1.73
N GLN A 130 61.89 -0.96 -0.81
CA GLN A 130 62.16 -1.02 0.62
C GLN A 130 62.84 -2.34 1.00
N THR A 131 64.06 -2.29 1.56
CA THR A 131 64.85 -3.47 1.87
C THR A 131 65.11 -3.70 3.37
N GLY A 132 64.83 -2.70 4.20
CA GLY A 132 65.03 -2.75 5.67
C GLY A 132 63.74 -2.70 6.46
N ALA A 133 63.84 -2.44 7.75
CA ALA A 133 62.64 -2.21 8.57
C ALA A 133 61.82 -1.04 7.98
N LEU A 134 60.51 -1.23 7.84
CA LEU A 134 59.59 -0.22 7.33
C LEU A 134 59.05 0.57 8.52
N ALA A 135 59.48 1.81 8.65
CA ALA A 135 58.87 2.73 9.64
C ALA A 135 57.69 3.43 8.98
N ILE A 136 56.52 3.27 9.57
CA ILE A 136 55.28 3.90 9.13
C ILE A 136 54.88 4.93 10.18
N THR A 137 54.76 6.20 9.72
CA THR A 137 54.17 7.26 10.54
C THR A 137 52.76 7.52 10.06
N ALA A 138 51.80 7.45 10.95
CA ALA A 138 50.39 7.69 10.66
C ALA A 138 49.94 8.94 11.42
N HIS A 139 49.26 9.85 10.74
CA HIS A 139 48.58 10.97 11.37
C HIS A 139 47.08 10.75 11.21
N ALA A 140 46.36 10.65 12.32
CA ALA A 140 44.91 10.42 12.35
C ALA A 140 44.21 11.60 13.03
N THR A 141 43.07 11.98 12.48
CA THR A 141 42.11 12.91 13.13
C THR A 141 40.75 12.28 13.22
N TRP A 142 40.04 12.50 14.32
CA TRP A 142 38.71 12.00 14.50
C TRP A 142 37.91 12.90 15.44
N LEU A 143 36.58 12.73 15.39
CA LEU A 143 35.63 13.37 16.29
C LEU A 143 35.08 12.33 17.20
N VAL A 144 35.26 12.45 18.51
CA VAL A 144 34.67 11.55 19.51
C VAL A 144 33.59 12.30 20.27
N CYS A 145 32.37 11.72 20.30
CA CYS A 145 31.18 12.41 20.78
C CYS A 145 30.42 11.60 21.82
N ALA A 146 29.77 12.32 22.73
CA ALA A 146 28.71 11.84 23.63
C ALA A 146 27.68 12.97 23.77
N LYS A 147 27.67 13.71 24.86
CA LYS A 147 26.90 14.98 24.99
C LYS A 147 27.60 16.18 24.36
N LEU A 148 28.87 16.04 24.11
CA LEU A 148 29.76 17.05 23.52
C LEU A 148 30.71 16.34 22.56
N CYS A 149 30.92 16.93 21.38
CA CYS A 149 31.88 16.45 20.43
C CYS A 149 33.25 17.08 20.66
N VAL A 150 34.27 16.25 20.74
CA VAL A 150 35.64 16.66 20.97
C VAL A 150 36.50 16.22 19.77
N PRO A 151 37.13 17.16 19.03
CA PRO A 151 38.09 16.83 18.01
C PRO A 151 39.38 16.32 18.66
N GLU A 152 39.86 15.20 18.18
CA GLU A 152 41.12 14.59 18.62
C GLU A 152 42.00 14.30 17.41
N GLU A 153 43.32 14.33 17.67
CA GLU A 153 44.37 13.99 16.70
C GLU A 153 45.50 13.26 17.39
N ALA A 154 46.14 12.34 16.68
CA ALA A 154 47.34 11.67 17.16
C ALA A 154 48.27 11.25 16.01
N GLN A 155 49.55 11.12 16.36
CA GLN A 155 50.54 10.49 15.50
C GLN A 155 50.93 9.14 16.06
N PHE A 156 50.94 8.15 15.18
CA PHE A 156 51.30 6.77 15.51
C PHE A 156 52.54 6.36 14.74
N HIS A 157 53.43 5.60 15.38
CA HIS A 157 54.62 5.03 14.78
C HIS A 157 54.58 3.53 14.84
N LEU A 158 54.66 2.87 13.71
CA LEU A 158 54.68 1.42 13.60
C LEU A 158 55.88 1.00 12.75
N THR A 159 56.65 0.00 13.25
CA THR A 159 57.79 -0.52 12.50
C THR A 159 57.56 -1.97 12.17
N LEU A 160 57.56 -2.30 10.89
CA LEU A 160 57.43 -3.66 10.37
C LEU A 160 58.73 -4.18 9.83
N SER A 161 59.00 -5.46 10.04
CA SER A 161 60.20 -6.12 9.51
C SER A 161 59.96 -6.65 8.08
N PRO A 162 60.95 -6.62 7.19
CA PRO A 162 60.86 -7.29 5.92
C PRO A 162 60.73 -8.81 6.09
N GLY A 163 59.89 -9.44 5.33
CA GLY A 163 59.69 -10.91 5.37
C GLY A 163 58.39 -11.36 4.75
N ALA A 164 58.16 -12.67 4.70
CA ALA A 164 56.86 -13.19 4.32
C ALA A 164 55.83 -12.75 5.35
N ALA A 165 54.67 -12.29 4.91
CA ALA A 165 53.60 -11.84 5.77
C ALA A 165 53.15 -12.99 6.71
N LYS A 166 53.30 -12.77 7.99
CA LYS A 166 52.80 -13.67 9.04
C LYS A 166 51.69 -12.95 9.80
N PRO A 167 50.58 -13.64 10.10
CA PRO A 167 49.52 -13.03 10.91
C PRO A 167 50.07 -12.51 12.25
N ALA A 168 49.76 -11.26 12.55
CA ALA A 168 50.04 -10.64 13.84
C ALA A 168 49.04 -11.09 14.88
N ALA A 169 49.28 -10.75 16.15
CA ALA A 169 48.32 -11.00 17.26
C ALA A 169 46.99 -10.29 16.99
N GLU A 170 47.03 -9.14 16.30
CA GLU A 170 45.87 -8.30 15.96
C GLU A 170 45.09 -8.80 14.73
N ALA A 171 45.56 -9.85 14.04
CA ALA A 171 44.89 -10.40 12.84
C ALA A 171 43.43 -10.81 13.12
N ALA A 172 43.13 -11.29 14.34
CA ALA A 172 41.77 -11.62 14.77
C ALA A 172 40.83 -10.40 14.78
N LEU A 173 41.35 -9.20 15.07
CA LEU A 173 40.57 -7.96 15.07
C LEU A 173 40.19 -7.55 13.64
N PHE A 174 41.09 -7.74 12.67
CA PHE A 174 40.80 -7.53 11.25
C PHE A 174 39.76 -8.54 10.74
N ALA A 175 39.80 -9.78 11.18
CA ALA A 175 38.79 -10.78 10.85
C ALA A 175 37.42 -10.41 11.46
N ALA A 176 37.38 -9.94 12.70
CA ALA A 176 36.14 -9.48 13.34
C ALA A 176 35.56 -8.23 12.64
N ALA A 177 36.41 -7.27 12.25
CA ALA A 177 35.98 -6.11 11.46
C ALA A 177 35.46 -6.54 10.08
N ALA A 178 36.11 -7.50 9.43
CA ALA A 178 35.66 -8.05 8.14
C ALA A 178 34.30 -8.75 8.22
N ALA A 179 33.99 -9.41 9.33
CA ALA A 179 32.68 -10.03 9.57
C ALA A 179 31.53 -9.02 9.74
N ARG A 180 31.86 -7.74 10.02
CA ARG A 180 30.91 -6.62 10.12
C ARG A 180 30.80 -5.81 8.81
N LEU A 181 31.47 -6.22 7.74
CA LEU A 181 31.33 -5.54 6.44
C LEU A 181 29.98 -5.87 5.82
N PRO A 182 29.33 -4.89 5.17
CA PRO A 182 28.09 -5.14 4.45
C PRO A 182 28.27 -6.21 3.38
N HIS A 183 27.36 -7.19 3.35
CA HIS A 183 27.37 -8.25 2.36
C HIS A 183 27.05 -7.71 0.96
N SER A 184 27.89 -8.03 -0.03
CA SER A 184 27.66 -7.67 -1.44
C SER A 184 26.85 -8.78 -2.13
N LEU A 185 25.54 -8.83 -1.90
CA LEU A 185 24.64 -9.89 -2.41
C LEU A 185 24.07 -9.58 -3.81
N GLY A 186 24.36 -8.40 -4.38
CA GLY A 186 23.86 -8.00 -5.69
C GLY A 186 22.33 -7.95 -5.77
N TRP A 187 21.65 -7.60 -4.67
CA TRP A 187 20.20 -7.48 -4.67
C TRP A 187 19.76 -6.28 -5.53
N PRO A 188 18.85 -6.50 -6.49
CA PRO A 188 18.30 -5.40 -7.25
C PRO A 188 17.59 -4.40 -6.33
N ALA A 189 17.94 -3.14 -6.47
CA ALA A 189 17.32 -2.05 -5.75
C ALA A 189 16.92 -0.93 -6.71
N VAL A 190 15.79 -0.30 -6.45
CA VAL A 190 15.25 0.82 -7.23
C VAL A 190 14.87 1.93 -6.26
N ILE A 191 15.25 3.16 -6.65
CA ILE A 191 14.83 4.37 -5.94
C ILE A 191 13.85 5.16 -6.82
N THR A 192 12.70 5.55 -6.26
CA THR A 192 11.73 6.35 -6.99
C THR A 192 11.94 7.85 -6.73
N PRO A 193 11.41 8.74 -7.60
CA PRO A 193 11.49 10.18 -7.39
C PRO A 193 10.91 10.66 -6.05
N GLU A 194 9.95 9.91 -5.50
CA GLU A 194 9.32 10.22 -4.20
C GLU A 194 10.14 9.70 -3.00
N GLY A 195 11.40 9.31 -3.21
CA GLY A 195 12.27 8.80 -2.14
C GLY A 195 11.93 7.39 -1.67
N ARG A 196 11.27 6.57 -2.49
CA ARG A 196 10.96 5.18 -2.12
C ARG A 196 12.05 4.24 -2.61
N LEU A 197 12.77 3.66 -1.67
CA LEU A 197 13.75 2.61 -1.92
C LEU A 197 13.06 1.23 -1.90
N VAL A 198 13.18 0.50 -2.99
CA VAL A 198 12.66 -0.87 -3.12
C VAL A 198 13.80 -1.82 -3.32
N VAL A 199 14.00 -2.72 -2.36
CA VAL A 199 15.04 -3.75 -2.43
C VAL A 199 14.38 -5.10 -2.66
N THR A 200 14.88 -5.83 -3.66
CA THR A 200 14.37 -7.15 -4.04
C THR A 200 15.40 -8.22 -3.68
N PRO A 201 15.26 -8.89 -2.51
CA PRO A 201 16.17 -9.95 -2.12
C PRO A 201 16.14 -11.11 -3.11
N ARG A 202 17.30 -11.58 -3.51
CA ARG A 202 17.46 -12.84 -4.27
C ARG A 202 17.86 -13.93 -3.27
N ILE A 203 16.91 -14.46 -2.54
CA ILE A 203 17.13 -15.52 -1.56
C ILE A 203 16.48 -16.79 -2.11
N ALA A 204 17.27 -17.87 -2.28
CA ALA A 204 16.71 -19.18 -2.60
C ALA A 204 15.83 -19.67 -1.45
N LYS A 205 14.73 -20.37 -1.77
CA LYS A 205 13.71 -20.76 -0.76
C LYS A 205 14.27 -21.65 0.37
N ASP A 206 15.38 -22.32 0.15
CA ASP A 206 16.00 -23.28 1.10
C ASP A 206 17.25 -22.73 1.80
N ASP A 207 17.68 -21.51 1.51
CA ASP A 207 18.81 -20.89 2.19
C ASP A 207 18.40 -20.36 3.56
N GLY A 208 19.13 -20.79 4.59
CA GLY A 208 19.01 -20.22 5.95
C GLY A 208 19.12 -18.70 6.01
N MET A 209 19.64 -18.07 4.95
CA MET A 209 19.71 -16.62 4.71
C MET A 209 18.36 -15.89 4.76
N ALA A 210 17.26 -16.56 4.41
CA ALA A 210 15.92 -15.97 4.52
C ALA A 210 15.57 -15.62 5.98
N ARG A 211 16.11 -16.35 6.96
CA ARG A 211 15.95 -16.07 8.39
C ARG A 211 16.92 -14.99 8.88
N VAL A 212 18.11 -14.95 8.32
CA VAL A 212 19.14 -13.94 8.67
C VAL A 212 18.68 -12.53 8.31
N PHE A 213 18.04 -12.38 7.15
CA PHE A 213 17.54 -11.07 6.67
C PHE A 213 16.01 -10.90 6.87
N ALA A 214 15.41 -11.68 7.77
CA ALA A 214 14.05 -11.45 8.23
C ALA A 214 14.07 -10.45 9.40
N GLY A 215 13.62 -9.22 9.21
CA GLY A 215 13.65 -8.20 10.25
C GLY A 215 13.19 -6.84 9.73
N ARG A 216 13.39 -5.82 10.55
CA ARG A 216 13.11 -4.43 10.19
C ARG A 216 14.32 -3.83 9.47
N PRO A 217 14.25 -3.56 8.17
CA PRO A 217 15.35 -2.93 7.45
C PRO A 217 15.46 -1.45 7.85
N TYR A 218 16.70 -0.94 7.88
CA TYR A 218 17.04 0.49 7.96
C TYR A 218 18.08 0.80 6.89
N PHE A 219 17.98 1.95 6.23
CA PHE A 219 18.90 2.34 5.16
C PHE A 219 19.86 3.44 5.60
N PHE A 220 21.14 3.19 5.43
CA PHE A 220 22.23 4.14 5.66
C PHE A 220 22.77 4.59 4.30
N PRO A 221 22.55 5.84 3.86
CA PRO A 221 23.09 6.35 2.62
C PRO A 221 24.59 6.55 2.73
N ASP A 222 25.32 6.28 1.66
CA ASP A 222 26.79 6.45 1.61
C ASP A 222 27.23 7.91 1.69
N ARG A 223 26.40 8.82 1.17
CA ARG A 223 26.67 10.27 1.14
C ARG A 223 25.73 11.01 2.09
N PRO A 224 26.25 12.01 2.82
CA PRO A 224 25.44 12.86 3.69
C PRO A 224 24.55 13.81 2.88
N GLY A 225 23.48 14.33 3.52
CA GLY A 225 22.63 15.37 2.92
C GLY A 225 21.61 14.86 1.90
N LEU A 226 21.48 13.54 1.70
CA LEU A 226 20.52 12.95 0.76
C LEU A 226 19.20 12.59 1.44
N ILE A 227 19.26 12.10 2.67
CA ILE A 227 18.15 11.56 3.43
C ILE A 227 18.23 12.09 4.85
N ASP A 228 17.09 12.46 5.41
CA ASP A 228 16.97 12.89 6.81
C ASP A 228 17.10 11.68 7.74
N PRO A 229 18.20 11.58 8.53
CA PRO A 229 18.41 10.45 9.43
C PRO A 229 17.50 10.46 10.64
N ASP A 230 16.89 11.62 10.98
CA ASP A 230 15.99 11.77 12.12
C ASP A 230 14.56 11.36 11.79
N ALA A 231 14.21 11.27 10.50
CA ALA A 231 12.89 10.85 10.07
C ALA A 231 12.70 9.34 10.25
N ASP A 232 11.49 8.94 10.65
CA ASP A 232 11.12 7.52 10.67
C ASP A 232 10.87 7.01 9.25
N GLU A 233 11.59 6.00 8.87
CA GLU A 233 11.35 5.30 7.61
C GLU A 233 10.07 4.48 7.71
N THR A 234 9.14 4.70 6.78
CA THR A 234 7.99 3.81 6.63
C THR A 234 8.42 2.54 5.91
N ARG A 235 8.19 1.40 6.54
CA ARG A 235 8.68 0.09 6.09
C ARG A 235 7.51 -0.82 5.77
N ILE A 236 7.48 -1.34 4.56
CA ILE A 236 6.47 -2.30 4.11
C ILE A 236 7.19 -3.52 3.54
N LYS A 237 6.82 -4.71 3.99
CA LYS A 237 7.27 -5.97 3.40
C LYS A 237 6.12 -6.54 2.57
N GLY A 238 6.34 -6.74 1.29
CA GLY A 238 5.34 -7.29 0.39
C GLY A 238 5.97 -7.94 -0.84
N ASP A 239 5.38 -9.02 -1.34
CA ASP A 239 5.84 -9.75 -2.53
C ASP A 239 7.32 -10.18 -2.51
N GLY A 240 7.87 -10.44 -1.31
CA GLY A 240 9.28 -10.78 -1.15
C GLY A 240 10.24 -9.60 -1.29
N ARG A 241 9.74 -8.37 -1.31
CA ARG A 241 10.51 -7.12 -1.40
C ARG A 241 10.42 -6.33 -0.11
N PHE A 242 11.43 -5.48 0.12
CA PHE A 242 11.39 -4.45 1.15
C PHE A 242 11.14 -3.10 0.50
N PHE A 243 10.20 -2.35 1.05
CA PHE A 243 9.87 -1.00 0.63
C PHE A 243 10.17 -0.08 1.81
N LEU A 244 11.10 0.85 1.60
CA LEU A 244 11.45 1.87 2.56
C LEU A 244 11.09 3.23 1.94
N THR A 245 10.27 4.00 2.63
CA THR A 245 10.02 5.38 2.23
C THR A 245 10.98 6.25 3.03
N LEU A 246 11.91 6.86 2.32
CA LEU A 246 12.98 7.68 2.86
C LEU A 246 12.54 9.15 2.83
N ALA A 247 12.82 9.89 3.88
CA ALA A 247 12.63 11.34 3.90
C ALA A 247 13.81 11.99 3.18
N THR A 248 13.59 12.42 1.95
CA THR A 248 14.63 13.03 1.11
C THR A 248 14.91 14.48 1.50
N LEU A 249 16.17 14.86 1.47
CA LEU A 249 16.65 16.23 1.67
C LEU A 249 16.88 16.94 0.31
N PRO A 250 17.07 18.27 0.28
CA PRO A 250 17.27 19.02 -0.96
C PRO A 250 18.46 18.56 -1.82
N GLY A 251 19.43 17.85 -1.25
CA GLY A 251 20.56 17.25 -1.97
C GLY A 251 20.25 15.94 -2.68
N PHE A 252 19.03 15.39 -2.54
CA PHE A 252 18.64 14.15 -3.19
C PHE A 252 18.36 14.39 -4.68
N ASP A 253 19.04 13.61 -5.53
CA ASP A 253 18.80 13.60 -6.97
C ASP A 253 18.07 12.30 -7.34
N ALA A 254 16.83 12.44 -7.78
CA ALA A 254 15.97 11.33 -8.18
C ALA A 254 16.47 10.57 -9.42
N ASN A 255 17.38 11.14 -10.21
CA ASN A 255 17.92 10.55 -11.43
C ASN A 255 19.32 9.95 -11.23
N ALA A 256 19.89 10.06 -10.03
CA ALA A 256 21.19 9.50 -9.70
C ALA A 256 21.06 8.18 -8.92
N ASP A 257 22.07 7.33 -9.04
CA ASP A 257 22.15 6.11 -8.23
C ASP A 257 22.28 6.44 -6.74
N LEU A 258 21.46 5.79 -5.92
CA LEU A 258 21.53 5.88 -4.48
C LEU A 258 22.27 4.67 -3.92
N THR A 259 23.50 4.89 -3.40
CA THR A 259 24.31 3.85 -2.77
C THR A 259 24.21 3.92 -1.27
N GLY A 260 24.29 2.76 -0.61
CA GLY A 260 24.24 2.68 0.85
C GLY A 260 24.18 1.27 1.37
N VAL A 261 23.85 1.16 2.65
CA VAL A 261 23.77 -0.10 3.39
C VAL A 261 22.36 -0.28 3.96
N VAL A 262 21.76 -1.42 3.71
CA VAL A 262 20.51 -1.84 4.37
C VAL A 262 20.87 -2.80 5.49
N GLU A 263 20.57 -2.44 6.71
CA GLU A 263 20.78 -3.24 7.92
C GLU A 263 19.43 -3.76 8.45
N PHE A 264 19.45 -4.93 9.11
CA PHE A 264 18.26 -5.56 9.65
C PHE A 264 18.33 -5.67 11.17
N ASP A 265 17.29 -5.15 11.85
CA ASP A 265 17.11 -5.19 13.32
C ASP A 265 18.23 -4.53 14.15
N GLY A 266 19.02 -3.62 13.59
CA GLY A 266 20.14 -2.99 14.27
C GLY A 266 21.34 -3.91 14.48
N ASP A 267 21.47 -4.95 13.65
CA ASP A 267 22.59 -5.89 13.71
C ASP A 267 23.56 -5.67 12.54
N PRO A 268 24.77 -5.08 12.77
CA PRO A 268 25.75 -4.82 11.73
C PRO A 268 26.21 -6.07 10.96
N GLN A 269 26.08 -7.27 11.53
CA GLN A 269 26.39 -8.52 10.82
C GLN A 269 25.33 -8.90 9.80
N ARG A 270 24.17 -8.25 9.86
CA ARG A 270 23.02 -8.47 8.96
C ARG A 270 22.82 -7.28 8.01
N ALA A 271 23.92 -6.73 7.56
CA ALA A 271 23.94 -5.58 6.66
C ALA A 271 24.24 -5.99 5.22
N VAL A 272 23.57 -5.37 4.26
CA VAL A 272 23.72 -5.60 2.82
C VAL A 272 24.02 -4.28 2.12
N ALA A 273 25.09 -4.25 1.34
CA ALA A 273 25.39 -3.14 0.45
C ALA A 273 24.42 -3.13 -0.73
N VAL A 274 23.81 -2.00 -1.01
CA VAL A 274 22.86 -1.83 -2.10
C VAL A 274 23.21 -0.63 -2.97
N THR A 275 23.01 -0.78 -4.28
CA THR A 275 23.00 0.31 -5.24
C THR A 275 21.61 0.35 -5.86
N ALA A 276 20.86 1.39 -5.54
CA ALA A 276 19.51 1.58 -6.06
C ALA A 276 19.56 2.49 -7.29
N HIS A 277 19.08 1.97 -8.41
CA HIS A 277 18.99 2.72 -9.66
C HIS A 277 17.65 3.48 -9.72
N PRO A 278 17.61 4.67 -10.35
CA PRO A 278 16.37 5.39 -10.59
C PRO A 278 15.34 4.53 -11.32
N GLY A 279 14.09 4.57 -10.86
CA GLY A 279 13.04 3.81 -11.52
C GLY A 279 11.66 3.99 -10.90
N VAL A 280 10.65 3.44 -11.58
CA VAL A 280 9.27 3.42 -11.08
C VAL A 280 8.92 2.02 -10.63
N VAL A 281 8.55 1.87 -9.39
CA VAL A 281 8.11 0.58 -8.84
C VAL A 281 6.69 0.73 -8.30
N PRO A 282 5.74 -0.08 -8.77
CA PRO A 282 4.41 -0.11 -8.17
C PRO A 282 4.50 -0.48 -6.69
N LEU A 283 3.79 0.26 -5.84
CA LEU A 283 3.64 -0.12 -4.43
C LEU A 283 3.10 -1.55 -4.33
N PRO A 284 3.54 -2.34 -3.35
CA PRO A 284 2.78 -3.53 -3.00
C PRO A 284 1.40 -3.03 -2.59
N SER A 285 0.40 -3.57 -3.24
CA SER A 285 -0.97 -3.38 -2.77
C SER A 285 -0.99 -3.80 -1.30
N THR A 286 -1.35 -2.87 -0.42
CA THR A 286 -1.55 -3.12 1.01
C THR A 286 -2.28 -4.45 1.16
N ALA A 287 -1.57 -5.44 1.74
CA ALA A 287 -2.02 -6.79 2.06
C ALA A 287 -3.18 -7.26 1.17
N ALA A 288 -2.88 -7.70 -0.05
CA ALA A 288 -3.88 -8.42 -0.83
C ALA A 288 -4.38 -9.55 0.06
N LEU A 289 -5.65 -9.51 0.39
CA LEU A 289 -6.30 -10.57 1.16
C LEU A 289 -5.92 -11.91 0.52
N PRO A 290 -5.58 -12.93 1.29
CA PRO A 290 -5.25 -14.23 0.73
C PRO A 290 -6.40 -14.66 -0.20
N LEU A 291 -6.06 -15.28 -1.31
CA LEU A 291 -7.01 -15.58 -2.40
C LEU A 291 -8.30 -16.24 -1.88
N TRP A 292 -8.19 -17.15 -0.92
CA TRP A 292 -9.34 -17.84 -0.34
C TRP A 292 -10.32 -16.90 0.39
N GLN A 293 -9.79 -15.86 1.09
CA GLN A 293 -10.64 -14.83 1.72
C GLN A 293 -11.33 -13.96 0.66
N SER A 294 -10.62 -13.57 -0.39
CA SER A 294 -11.17 -12.81 -1.51
C SER A 294 -12.29 -13.58 -2.22
N LEU A 295 -12.13 -14.90 -2.37
CA LEU A 295 -13.15 -15.78 -2.94
C LEU A 295 -14.38 -15.93 -2.02
N ILE A 296 -14.17 -16.05 -0.71
CA ILE A 296 -15.28 -16.09 0.27
C ILE A 296 -16.03 -14.75 0.27
N PHE A 297 -15.34 -13.62 0.30
CA PHE A 297 -16.00 -12.31 0.23
C PHE A 297 -16.71 -12.10 -1.11
N GLY A 298 -16.14 -12.58 -2.22
CA GLY A 298 -16.79 -12.61 -3.52
C GLY A 298 -18.08 -13.43 -3.50
N LEU A 299 -18.04 -14.64 -2.95
CA LEU A 299 -19.21 -15.53 -2.80
C LEU A 299 -20.31 -14.90 -1.93
N LEU A 300 -19.92 -14.36 -0.76
CA LEU A 300 -20.85 -13.68 0.15
C LEU A 300 -21.44 -12.42 -0.51
N GLY A 301 -20.62 -11.63 -1.21
CA GLY A 301 -21.07 -10.49 -2.00
C GLY A 301 -22.13 -10.92 -3.04
N GLY A 302 -21.85 -11.97 -3.81
CA GLY A 302 -22.79 -12.54 -4.76
C GLY A 302 -24.08 -13.03 -4.10
N LEU A 303 -23.99 -13.62 -2.91
CA LEU A 303 -25.19 -14.05 -2.16
C LEU A 303 -26.01 -12.85 -1.70
N ILE A 304 -25.37 -11.79 -1.22
CA ILE A 304 -26.04 -10.55 -0.79
C ILE A 304 -26.77 -9.89 -1.97
N LEU A 305 -26.22 -9.97 -3.19
CA LEU A 305 -26.89 -9.43 -4.38
C LEU A 305 -28.28 -10.00 -4.62
N ASN A 306 -28.60 -11.20 -4.11
CA ASN A 306 -29.94 -11.78 -4.21
C ASN A 306 -31.00 -11.03 -3.36
N PHE A 307 -30.59 -10.27 -2.35
CA PHE A 307 -31.48 -9.43 -1.56
C PHE A 307 -31.80 -8.09 -2.24
N MET A 308 -31.14 -7.80 -3.36
CA MET A 308 -31.45 -6.59 -4.11
C MET A 308 -32.84 -6.67 -4.72
N PRO A 309 -33.65 -5.59 -4.61
CA PRO A 309 -35.05 -5.61 -5.02
C PRO A 309 -35.24 -5.84 -6.53
N CYS A 310 -34.24 -5.57 -7.37
CA CYS A 310 -34.27 -5.81 -8.81
C CYS A 310 -34.02 -7.30 -9.19
N VAL A 311 -33.31 -8.07 -8.34
CA VAL A 311 -33.02 -9.49 -8.59
C VAL A 311 -34.18 -10.38 -8.11
N PHE A 312 -34.81 -10.02 -7.01
CA PHE A 312 -35.87 -10.80 -6.35
C PHE A 312 -37.03 -11.19 -7.29
N PRO A 313 -37.59 -10.31 -8.16
CA PRO A 313 -38.71 -10.69 -9.06
C PRO A 313 -38.30 -11.77 -10.05
N VAL A 314 -37.07 -11.73 -10.57
CA VAL A 314 -36.56 -12.73 -11.52
C VAL A 314 -36.42 -14.09 -10.82
N LEU A 315 -35.88 -14.11 -9.60
CA LEU A 315 -35.77 -15.33 -8.80
C LEU A 315 -37.15 -15.91 -8.42
N ALA A 316 -38.11 -15.08 -8.00
CA ALA A 316 -39.43 -15.50 -7.62
C ALA A 316 -40.18 -16.17 -8.79
N MET A 317 -40.15 -15.54 -9.97
CA MET A 317 -40.78 -16.12 -11.19
C MET A 317 -40.16 -17.47 -11.56
N LYS A 318 -38.83 -17.60 -11.47
CA LYS A 318 -38.12 -18.84 -11.78
C LYS A 318 -38.36 -19.93 -10.72
N ALA A 319 -38.40 -19.57 -9.44
CA ALA A 319 -38.68 -20.51 -8.37
C ALA A 319 -40.11 -21.13 -8.51
N ILE A 320 -41.09 -20.33 -8.91
CA ILE A 320 -42.46 -20.80 -9.20
C ILE A 320 -42.46 -21.74 -10.40
N GLY A 321 -41.77 -21.40 -11.48
CA GLY A 321 -41.62 -22.26 -12.65
C GLY A 321 -41.01 -23.62 -12.31
N LEU A 322 -40.00 -23.67 -11.40
CA LEU A 322 -39.42 -24.92 -10.92
C LEU A 322 -40.40 -25.74 -10.07
N ALA A 323 -41.21 -25.09 -9.22
CA ALA A 323 -42.20 -25.76 -8.38
C ALA A 323 -43.30 -26.45 -9.21
N GLN A 324 -43.61 -25.96 -10.43
CA GLN A 324 -44.61 -26.53 -11.34
C GLN A 324 -44.12 -27.81 -12.04
N PHE A 325 -42.80 -28.03 -12.18
CA PHE A 325 -42.26 -29.21 -12.87
C PHE A 325 -42.39 -30.52 -12.10
N GLY A 326 -42.82 -30.51 -10.82
CA GLY A 326 -43.05 -31.71 -10.01
C GLY A 326 -41.78 -32.56 -9.80
N SER A 327 -41.83 -33.51 -8.89
CA SER A 327 -40.70 -34.37 -8.52
C SER A 327 -40.25 -35.37 -9.60
N ALA A 328 -41.02 -35.53 -10.68
CA ALA A 328 -40.79 -36.58 -11.69
C ALA A 328 -39.65 -36.29 -12.69
N ARG A 329 -39.13 -35.04 -12.80
CA ARG A 329 -38.11 -34.65 -13.77
C ARG A 329 -36.89 -33.95 -13.17
N LYS A 330 -36.30 -34.47 -12.09
CA LYS A 330 -35.14 -33.89 -11.40
C LYS A 330 -34.00 -33.51 -12.34
N ARG A 331 -33.69 -34.32 -13.36
CA ARG A 331 -32.65 -34.03 -14.33
C ARG A 331 -32.94 -32.79 -15.18
N ALA A 332 -34.17 -32.58 -15.59
CA ALA A 332 -34.57 -31.41 -16.37
C ALA A 332 -34.50 -30.12 -15.51
N VAL A 333 -34.94 -30.16 -14.27
CA VAL A 333 -34.83 -29.06 -13.31
C VAL A 333 -33.38 -28.67 -13.10
N LEU A 334 -32.50 -29.65 -12.88
CA LEU A 334 -31.06 -29.42 -12.67
C LEU A 334 -30.38 -28.83 -13.93
N ALA A 335 -30.79 -29.34 -15.12
CA ALA A 335 -30.26 -28.82 -16.38
C ALA A 335 -30.65 -27.36 -16.65
N HIS A 336 -31.92 -26.98 -16.30
CA HIS A 336 -32.34 -25.58 -16.40
C HIS A 336 -31.65 -24.69 -15.38
N ALA A 337 -31.39 -25.16 -14.17
CA ALA A 337 -30.68 -24.42 -13.12
C ALA A 337 -29.21 -24.24 -13.50
N ALA A 338 -28.55 -25.29 -14.02
CA ALA A 338 -27.18 -25.23 -14.50
C ALA A 338 -27.06 -24.27 -15.69
N SER A 339 -28.01 -24.29 -16.63
CA SER A 339 -28.03 -23.39 -17.78
C SER A 339 -28.20 -21.91 -17.36
N TYR A 340 -29.06 -21.63 -16.38
CA TYR A 340 -29.19 -20.29 -15.76
C TYR A 340 -27.88 -19.85 -15.12
N ALA A 341 -27.27 -20.71 -14.28
CA ALA A 341 -26.00 -20.44 -13.64
C ALA A 341 -24.88 -20.17 -14.67
N ALA A 342 -24.85 -20.95 -15.77
CA ALA A 342 -23.92 -20.73 -16.86
C ALA A 342 -24.10 -19.34 -17.52
N GLY A 343 -25.32 -18.87 -17.69
CA GLY A 343 -25.63 -17.51 -18.18
C GLY A 343 -25.13 -16.42 -17.24
N VAL A 344 -25.35 -16.59 -15.93
CA VAL A 344 -24.82 -15.69 -14.90
C VAL A 344 -23.30 -15.67 -14.93
N MET A 345 -22.66 -16.84 -14.93
CA MET A 345 -21.20 -16.96 -14.94
C MET A 345 -20.58 -16.36 -16.19
N ALA A 346 -21.19 -16.59 -17.37
CA ALA A 346 -20.72 -16.00 -18.63
C ALA A 346 -20.72 -14.46 -18.57
N THR A 347 -21.75 -13.86 -17.97
CA THR A 347 -21.83 -12.40 -17.82
C THR A 347 -20.72 -11.88 -16.90
N PHE A 348 -20.47 -12.54 -15.76
CA PHE A 348 -19.39 -12.12 -14.85
C PHE A 348 -18.00 -12.32 -15.46
N VAL A 349 -17.79 -13.36 -16.27
CA VAL A 349 -16.54 -13.57 -17.04
C VAL A 349 -16.34 -12.47 -18.06
N VAL A 350 -17.38 -12.12 -18.81
CA VAL A 350 -17.30 -11.03 -19.80
C VAL A 350 -17.01 -9.70 -19.09
N LEU A 351 -17.72 -9.39 -18.01
CA LEU A 351 -17.51 -8.17 -17.23
C LEU A 351 -16.09 -8.09 -16.65
N GLY A 352 -15.62 -9.16 -16.02
CA GLY A 352 -14.27 -9.25 -15.48
C GLY A 352 -13.20 -9.19 -16.58
N GLY A 353 -13.44 -9.84 -17.73
CA GLY A 353 -12.55 -9.79 -18.89
C GLY A 353 -12.43 -8.39 -19.50
N VAL A 354 -13.55 -7.71 -19.68
CA VAL A 354 -13.57 -6.31 -20.17
C VAL A 354 -12.77 -5.39 -19.22
N LEU A 355 -12.94 -5.53 -17.91
CA LEU A 355 -12.19 -4.74 -16.93
C LEU A 355 -10.68 -5.03 -16.99
N ILE A 356 -10.29 -6.28 -17.14
CA ILE A 356 -8.87 -6.66 -17.27
C ILE A 356 -8.27 -6.05 -18.55
N VAL A 357 -9.00 -6.09 -19.68
CA VAL A 357 -8.54 -5.51 -20.95
C VAL A 357 -8.45 -3.98 -20.85
N LEU A 358 -9.45 -3.30 -20.29
CA LEU A 358 -9.42 -1.85 -20.08
C LEU A 358 -8.24 -1.43 -19.19
N ARG A 359 -7.95 -2.20 -18.13
CA ARG A 359 -6.77 -1.98 -17.32
C ARG A 359 -5.46 -2.15 -18.09
N ALA A 360 -5.37 -3.18 -18.94
CA ALA A 360 -4.18 -3.45 -19.74
C ALA A 360 -3.94 -2.39 -20.84
N SER A 361 -5.01 -1.77 -21.37
CA SER A 361 -4.91 -0.72 -22.38
C SER A 361 -4.55 0.66 -21.80
N GLY A 362 -4.37 0.79 -20.47
CA GLY A 362 -4.06 2.07 -19.83
C GLY A 362 -5.24 3.07 -19.84
N ALA A 363 -6.39 2.67 -20.37
CA ALA A 363 -7.62 3.42 -20.25
C ALA A 363 -8.10 3.30 -18.80
N ALA A 364 -7.60 4.17 -17.92
CA ALA A 364 -7.98 4.26 -16.52
C ALA A 364 -9.39 4.84 -16.39
N ALA A 365 -10.38 4.08 -16.88
CA ALA A 365 -11.78 4.32 -16.57
C ALA A 365 -12.02 3.66 -15.21
N GLY A 366 -11.85 4.42 -14.14
CA GLY A 366 -12.22 3.99 -12.78
C GLY A 366 -13.69 3.56 -12.77
N TRP A 367 -14.01 2.52 -11.99
CA TRP A 367 -15.39 2.12 -11.78
C TRP A 367 -16.15 3.30 -11.16
N GLY A 368 -17.23 3.74 -11.78
CA GLY A 368 -18.01 4.89 -11.32
C GLY A 368 -18.03 6.06 -12.29
N PHE A 369 -17.24 6.03 -13.39
CA PHE A 369 -17.27 7.08 -14.42
C PHE A 369 -18.70 7.29 -14.98
N GLN A 370 -19.53 6.25 -15.01
CA GLN A 370 -20.93 6.34 -15.40
C GLN A 370 -21.78 7.19 -14.43
N PHE A 371 -21.36 7.32 -13.18
CA PHE A 371 -22.01 8.19 -12.19
C PHE A 371 -21.56 9.64 -12.24
N GLN A 372 -20.64 9.98 -13.13
CA GLN A 372 -20.13 11.34 -13.34
C GLN A 372 -20.80 12.04 -14.55
N SER A 373 -21.78 11.38 -15.15
CA SER A 373 -22.54 11.93 -16.27
C SER A 373 -24.00 12.10 -15.86
N PRO A 374 -24.54 13.33 -15.85
CA PRO A 374 -25.94 13.59 -15.49
C PRO A 374 -26.93 12.77 -16.32
N ALA A 375 -26.62 12.56 -17.60
CA ALA A 375 -27.44 11.74 -18.48
C ALA A 375 -27.47 10.27 -18.07
N SER A 376 -26.32 9.70 -17.69
CA SER A 376 -26.22 8.32 -17.23
C SER A 376 -26.95 8.10 -15.90
N VAL A 377 -26.79 9.03 -14.96
CA VAL A 377 -27.46 8.97 -13.64
C VAL A 377 -28.98 9.13 -13.82
N THR A 378 -29.41 10.04 -14.70
CA THR A 378 -30.84 10.22 -15.03
C THR A 378 -31.43 8.97 -15.70
N ALA A 379 -30.72 8.36 -16.66
CA ALA A 379 -31.15 7.12 -17.32
C ALA A 379 -31.28 5.98 -16.30
N MET A 380 -30.36 5.86 -15.35
CA MET A 380 -30.41 4.88 -14.28
C MET A 380 -31.58 5.11 -13.33
N ALA A 381 -31.85 6.36 -12.94
CA ALA A 381 -33.00 6.72 -12.12
C ALA A 381 -34.31 6.35 -12.82
N TRP A 382 -34.45 6.63 -14.12
CA TRP A 382 -35.63 6.29 -14.92
C TRP A 382 -35.80 4.77 -15.05
N LEU A 383 -34.72 4.01 -15.21
CA LEU A 383 -34.78 2.55 -15.26
C LEU A 383 -35.25 1.99 -13.92
N LEU A 384 -34.70 2.46 -12.79
CA LEU A 384 -35.12 2.04 -11.46
C LEU A 384 -36.59 2.39 -11.18
N PHE A 385 -37.04 3.57 -11.62
CA PHE A 385 -38.43 3.98 -11.53
C PHE A 385 -39.36 3.08 -12.35
N GLY A 386 -38.98 2.76 -13.59
CA GLY A 386 -39.73 1.84 -14.45
C GLY A 386 -39.87 0.44 -13.85
N VAL A 387 -38.79 -0.08 -13.25
CA VAL A 387 -38.81 -1.35 -12.48
C VAL A 387 -39.73 -1.22 -11.26
N GLY A 388 -39.68 -0.10 -10.54
CA GLY A 388 -40.56 0.20 -9.41
C GLY A 388 -42.03 0.20 -9.81
N LEU A 389 -42.39 0.83 -10.93
CA LEU A 389 -43.76 0.83 -11.49
C LEU A 389 -44.24 -0.60 -11.85
N ASN A 390 -43.37 -1.40 -12.43
CA ASN A 390 -43.64 -2.79 -12.72
C ASN A 390 -43.88 -3.61 -11.44
N LEU A 391 -43.03 -3.40 -10.40
CA LEU A 391 -43.20 -4.05 -9.09
C LEU A 391 -44.49 -3.60 -8.40
N SER A 392 -44.88 -2.35 -8.51
CA SER A 392 -46.16 -1.81 -7.99
C SER A 392 -47.40 -2.33 -8.73
N GLY A 393 -47.20 -3.01 -9.87
CA GLY A 393 -48.32 -3.58 -10.63
C GLY A 393 -49.02 -2.62 -11.56
N VAL A 394 -48.43 -1.42 -11.84
CA VAL A 394 -48.98 -0.42 -12.80
C VAL A 394 -49.04 -1.02 -14.21
N PHE A 395 -48.07 -1.80 -14.59
CA PHE A 395 -48.07 -2.61 -15.79
C PHE A 395 -47.33 -3.93 -15.55
N SER A 396 -47.59 -4.95 -16.36
CA SER A 396 -46.92 -6.22 -16.30
C SER A 396 -46.12 -6.51 -17.56
N PHE A 397 -44.87 -6.87 -17.42
CA PHE A 397 -44.02 -7.31 -18.55
C PHE A 397 -44.40 -8.73 -19.05
N GLY A 398 -45.60 -9.25 -18.78
CA GLY A 398 -45.97 -10.65 -19.02
C GLY A 398 -46.83 -10.91 -20.27
N GLY A 399 -47.39 -9.91 -20.97
CA GLY A 399 -48.48 -10.17 -21.90
C GLY A 399 -48.31 -9.74 -23.36
N GLY A 400 -47.22 -9.08 -23.80
CA GLY A 400 -47.23 -8.66 -25.19
C GLY A 400 -46.09 -7.81 -25.75
N VAL A 401 -45.27 -7.19 -24.90
CA VAL A 401 -44.20 -6.32 -25.35
C VAL A 401 -42.85 -7.03 -25.43
N THR A 402 -42.78 -8.26 -24.98
CA THR A 402 -41.57 -9.07 -24.90
C THR A 402 -41.17 -9.73 -26.23
N GLY A 403 -41.72 -9.28 -27.35
CA GLY A 403 -41.42 -9.83 -28.67
C GLY A 403 -39.95 -9.72 -29.11
N PHE A 404 -39.19 -8.74 -28.63
CA PHE A 404 -37.77 -8.59 -29.00
C PHE A 404 -36.81 -9.39 -28.14
N GLY A 405 -37.10 -9.61 -26.86
CA GLY A 405 -36.29 -10.47 -25.98
C GLY A 405 -36.82 -11.89 -25.80
N GLN A 406 -38.15 -12.09 -25.93
CA GLN A 406 -38.80 -13.41 -25.79
C GLN A 406 -38.63 -14.30 -27.00
N SER A 407 -38.34 -13.80 -28.21
CA SER A 407 -37.96 -14.70 -29.33
C SER A 407 -36.71 -15.51 -28.99
N PHE A 408 -35.84 -15.02 -28.11
CA PHE A 408 -34.68 -15.77 -27.59
C PHE A 408 -34.97 -16.46 -26.24
N ALA A 409 -35.75 -15.86 -25.34
CA ALA A 409 -36.11 -16.45 -24.05
C ALA A 409 -37.37 -17.37 -24.12
N GLY A 410 -38.23 -17.22 -25.10
CA GLY A 410 -39.42 -18.00 -25.35
C GLY A 410 -39.20 -19.35 -26.07
N ARG A 411 -37.95 -19.67 -26.46
CA ARG A 411 -37.59 -21.03 -26.85
C ARG A 411 -37.65 -21.91 -25.60
N HIS A 412 -38.66 -22.74 -25.53
CA HIS A 412 -38.79 -23.76 -24.49
C HIS A 412 -37.52 -24.63 -24.51
N GLY A 413 -36.59 -24.41 -23.54
CA GLY A 413 -35.36 -25.19 -23.49
C GLY A 413 -34.29 -24.55 -22.61
N LEU A 414 -33.12 -25.18 -22.58
CA LEU A 414 -31.95 -24.76 -21.83
C LEU A 414 -31.43 -23.38 -22.23
N LEU A 415 -31.47 -23.04 -23.54
CA LEU A 415 -31.11 -21.74 -24.07
C LEU A 415 -31.90 -20.58 -23.43
N GLY A 416 -33.21 -20.74 -23.23
CA GLY A 416 -34.03 -19.71 -22.57
C GLY A 416 -33.61 -19.49 -21.12
N SER A 417 -33.18 -20.54 -20.41
CA SER A 417 -32.66 -20.40 -19.05
C SER A 417 -31.30 -19.69 -19.01
N PHE A 418 -30.43 -19.94 -19.99
CA PHE A 418 -29.15 -19.25 -20.14
C PHE A 418 -29.35 -17.74 -20.35
N PHE A 419 -30.15 -17.34 -21.33
CA PHE A 419 -30.42 -15.93 -21.60
C PHE A 419 -31.11 -15.22 -20.44
N THR A 420 -31.93 -15.94 -19.66
CA THR A 420 -32.53 -15.38 -18.45
C THR A 420 -31.48 -15.12 -17.38
N GLY A 421 -30.45 -15.98 -17.25
CA GLY A 421 -29.31 -15.76 -16.35
C GLY A 421 -28.50 -14.54 -16.74
N LEU A 422 -28.21 -14.38 -18.03
CA LEU A 422 -27.52 -13.23 -18.58
C LEU A 422 -28.31 -11.93 -18.34
N LEU A 423 -29.63 -11.95 -18.63
CA LEU A 423 -30.51 -10.80 -18.44
C LEU A 423 -30.65 -10.43 -16.95
N ALA A 424 -30.65 -11.41 -16.05
CA ALA A 424 -30.72 -11.18 -14.61
C ALA A 424 -29.57 -10.33 -14.10
N VAL A 425 -28.32 -10.61 -14.53
CA VAL A 425 -27.14 -9.83 -14.16
C VAL A 425 -27.22 -8.43 -14.79
N LEU A 426 -27.62 -8.33 -16.06
CA LEU A 426 -27.72 -7.05 -16.77
C LEU A 426 -28.71 -6.10 -16.08
N VAL A 427 -29.87 -6.61 -15.68
CA VAL A 427 -30.90 -5.84 -14.96
C VAL A 427 -30.47 -5.53 -13.52
N ALA A 428 -29.66 -6.39 -12.90
CA ALA A 428 -29.15 -6.18 -11.56
C ALA A 428 -27.99 -5.16 -11.51
N THR A 429 -27.22 -4.98 -12.59
CA THR A 429 -26.03 -4.13 -12.63
C THR A 429 -26.27 -2.71 -12.11
N PRO A 430 -27.32 -1.97 -12.52
CA PRO A 430 -27.51 -0.59 -12.06
C PRO A 430 -27.80 -0.47 -10.56
N CYS A 431 -28.47 -1.43 -9.95
CA CYS A 431 -28.76 -1.37 -8.51
C CYS A 431 -27.62 -1.92 -7.64
N THR A 432 -26.69 -2.70 -8.22
CA THR A 432 -25.55 -3.26 -7.50
C THR A 432 -24.31 -2.37 -7.58
N ALA A 433 -24.24 -1.48 -8.55
CA ALA A 433 -23.07 -0.65 -8.82
C ALA A 433 -22.57 0.14 -7.58
N PRO A 434 -23.40 0.76 -6.73
CA PRO A 434 -22.92 1.48 -5.54
C PRO A 434 -22.25 0.56 -4.50
N PHE A 435 -22.68 -0.70 -4.43
CA PHE A 435 -22.20 -1.68 -3.43
C PHE A 435 -21.02 -2.51 -3.94
N MET A 436 -20.84 -2.60 -5.26
CA MET A 436 -19.74 -3.35 -5.87
C MET A 436 -18.39 -2.63 -5.78
N GLY A 437 -18.36 -1.34 -5.46
CA GLY A 437 -17.15 -0.53 -5.48
C GLY A 437 -16.01 -1.09 -4.62
N ALA A 438 -16.30 -1.59 -3.42
CA ALA A 438 -15.30 -2.17 -2.52
C ALA A 438 -14.74 -3.52 -3.03
N ALA A 439 -15.61 -4.39 -3.55
CA ALA A 439 -15.19 -5.67 -4.12
C ALA A 439 -14.37 -5.47 -5.41
N LEU A 440 -14.78 -4.48 -6.21
CA LEU A 440 -14.07 -4.13 -7.43
C LEU A 440 -12.72 -3.49 -7.17
N ALA A 441 -12.63 -2.59 -6.18
CA ALA A 441 -11.37 -2.00 -5.75
C ALA A 441 -10.37 -3.08 -5.33
N ALA A 442 -10.81 -4.11 -4.61
CA ALA A 442 -9.99 -5.25 -4.26
C ALA A 442 -9.57 -6.09 -5.49
N ALA A 443 -10.47 -6.27 -6.46
CA ALA A 443 -10.19 -7.01 -7.70
C ALA A 443 -9.24 -6.25 -8.63
N MET A 444 -9.31 -4.91 -8.66
CA MET A 444 -8.43 -4.06 -9.48
C MET A 444 -6.96 -4.13 -9.04
N VAL A 445 -6.69 -4.41 -7.77
CA VAL A 445 -5.35 -4.53 -7.23
C VAL A 445 -4.80 -5.97 -7.39
N ALA A 446 -5.67 -6.96 -7.55
CA ALA A 446 -5.31 -8.37 -7.66
C ALA A 446 -4.67 -8.72 -9.02
N LYS A 447 -3.94 -9.84 -9.06
CA LYS A 447 -3.46 -10.43 -10.34
C LYS A 447 -4.67 -10.77 -11.23
N PRO A 448 -4.59 -10.68 -12.56
CA PRO A 448 -5.72 -10.88 -13.48
C PRO A 448 -6.50 -12.19 -13.22
N ALA A 449 -5.81 -13.29 -12.96
CA ALA A 449 -6.44 -14.57 -12.64
C ALA A 449 -7.20 -14.56 -11.31
N ALA A 450 -6.68 -13.86 -10.29
CA ALA A 450 -7.36 -13.73 -9.00
C ALA A 450 -8.60 -12.81 -9.11
N ALA A 451 -8.50 -11.72 -9.87
CA ALA A 451 -9.63 -10.85 -10.17
C ALA A 451 -10.77 -11.62 -10.85
N LEU A 452 -10.45 -12.39 -11.90
CA LEU A 452 -11.43 -13.24 -12.57
C LEU A 452 -12.04 -14.27 -11.60
N GLY A 453 -11.23 -14.85 -10.71
CA GLY A 453 -11.69 -15.76 -9.65
C GLY A 453 -12.73 -15.12 -8.72
N VAL A 454 -12.54 -13.87 -8.32
CA VAL A 454 -13.49 -13.12 -7.48
C VAL A 454 -14.81 -12.88 -8.23
N PHE A 455 -14.77 -12.49 -9.51
CA PHE A 455 -15.97 -12.34 -10.34
C PHE A 455 -16.73 -13.66 -10.49
N LEU A 456 -16.02 -14.77 -10.69
CA LEU A 456 -16.63 -16.10 -10.74
C LEU A 456 -17.26 -16.48 -9.40
N ALA A 457 -16.60 -16.21 -8.28
CA ALA A 457 -17.15 -16.45 -6.95
C ALA A 457 -18.44 -15.64 -6.70
N MET A 458 -18.48 -14.38 -7.15
CA MET A 458 -19.70 -13.54 -7.11
C MET A 458 -20.82 -14.14 -7.97
N GLY A 459 -20.50 -14.62 -9.18
CA GLY A 459 -21.45 -15.30 -10.05
C GLY A 459 -22.04 -16.56 -9.42
N VAL A 460 -21.20 -17.37 -8.78
CA VAL A 460 -21.63 -18.55 -8.01
C VAL A 460 -22.55 -18.13 -6.86
N GLY A 461 -22.19 -17.09 -6.08
CA GLY A 461 -23.00 -16.57 -4.99
C GLY A 461 -24.39 -16.10 -5.45
N LEU A 462 -24.46 -15.41 -6.59
CA LEU A 462 -25.72 -14.95 -7.17
C LEU A 462 -26.59 -16.14 -7.66
N ALA A 463 -25.98 -17.16 -8.27
CA ALA A 463 -26.69 -18.34 -8.77
C ALA A 463 -27.03 -19.35 -7.65
N ALA A 464 -26.36 -19.26 -6.48
CA ALA A 464 -26.45 -20.26 -5.41
C ALA A 464 -27.87 -20.55 -4.92
N PRO A 465 -28.75 -19.57 -4.61
CA PRO A 465 -30.10 -19.87 -4.13
C PRO A 465 -30.90 -20.68 -5.14
N TYR A 466 -30.78 -20.38 -6.43
CA TYR A 466 -31.48 -21.08 -7.49
C TYR A 466 -30.96 -22.51 -7.70
N LEU A 467 -29.65 -22.68 -7.64
CA LEU A 467 -28.98 -23.99 -7.69
C LEU A 467 -29.36 -24.83 -6.46
N LEU A 468 -29.39 -24.23 -5.28
CA LEU A 468 -29.76 -24.90 -4.02
C LEU A 468 -31.20 -25.44 -4.06
N LEU A 469 -32.14 -24.64 -4.55
CA LEU A 469 -33.54 -25.06 -4.74
C LEU A 469 -33.68 -26.22 -5.75
N ALA A 470 -32.82 -26.23 -6.80
CA ALA A 470 -32.84 -27.31 -7.79
C ALA A 470 -32.24 -28.63 -7.26
N VAL A 471 -31.21 -28.56 -6.41
CA VAL A 471 -30.54 -29.74 -5.83
C VAL A 471 -31.32 -30.29 -4.65
N LEU A 472 -31.89 -29.43 -3.82
CA LEU A 472 -32.65 -29.79 -2.61
C LEU A 472 -34.13 -29.44 -2.75
N PRO A 473 -34.94 -30.25 -3.47
CA PRO A 473 -36.36 -29.97 -3.69
C PRO A 473 -37.18 -29.98 -2.40
N GLY A 474 -36.67 -30.58 -1.31
CA GLY A 474 -37.24 -30.48 0.03
C GLY A 474 -37.30 -29.05 0.55
N LEU A 475 -36.34 -28.20 0.21
CA LEU A 475 -36.29 -26.80 0.61
C LEU A 475 -37.39 -25.96 -0.07
N ALA A 476 -37.77 -26.34 -1.31
CA ALA A 476 -38.91 -25.73 -2.00
C ALA A 476 -40.23 -25.96 -1.31
N ARG A 477 -40.39 -27.04 -0.51
CA ARG A 477 -41.59 -27.33 0.29
C ARG A 477 -41.68 -26.45 1.54
N LEU A 478 -40.55 -25.87 1.99
CA LEU A 478 -40.52 -24.95 3.12
C LEU A 478 -40.95 -23.53 2.72
N LEU A 479 -40.88 -23.21 1.40
CA LEU A 479 -41.38 -21.91 0.91
C LEU A 479 -42.91 -21.89 0.95
N PRO A 480 -43.47 -20.80 1.47
CA PRO A 480 -44.94 -20.63 1.45
C PRO A 480 -45.44 -20.69 0.01
N ARG A 481 -46.61 -21.30 -0.18
CA ARG A 481 -47.24 -21.36 -1.50
C ARG A 481 -47.45 -19.96 -2.08
N PRO A 482 -47.19 -19.76 -3.39
CA PRO A 482 -47.42 -18.47 -4.03
C PRO A 482 -48.87 -18.01 -3.81
N GLY A 483 -49.00 -16.78 -3.31
CA GLY A 483 -50.30 -16.22 -2.95
C GLY A 483 -50.24 -14.71 -2.77
N ARG A 484 -51.27 -14.14 -2.12
CA ARG A 484 -51.38 -12.69 -1.89
C ARG A 484 -50.16 -12.08 -1.17
N TRP A 485 -49.48 -12.83 -0.29
CA TRP A 485 -48.28 -12.36 0.39
C TRP A 485 -47.14 -11.98 -0.55
N MET A 486 -47.01 -12.73 -1.67
CA MET A 486 -45.96 -12.47 -2.68
C MET A 486 -46.27 -11.18 -3.46
N GLU A 487 -47.55 -10.90 -3.73
CA GLU A 487 -47.94 -9.63 -4.36
C GLU A 487 -47.66 -8.43 -3.43
N VAL A 488 -48.00 -8.56 -2.14
CA VAL A 488 -47.68 -7.55 -1.13
C VAL A 488 -46.18 -7.34 -1.01
N LEU A 489 -45.39 -8.44 -0.99
CA LEU A 489 -43.93 -8.35 -0.93
C LEU A 489 -43.35 -7.68 -2.18
N ARG A 490 -43.86 -8.02 -3.39
CA ARG A 490 -43.47 -7.41 -4.64
C ARG A 490 -43.70 -5.88 -4.62
N GLN A 491 -44.89 -5.47 -4.18
CA GLN A 491 -45.25 -4.06 -4.04
C GLN A 491 -44.40 -3.37 -2.96
N GLY A 492 -44.11 -4.05 -1.83
CA GLY A 492 -43.25 -3.57 -0.78
C GLY A 492 -41.79 -3.28 -1.29
N LEU A 493 -41.27 -4.15 -2.19
CA LEU A 493 -39.96 -3.98 -2.81
C LEU A 493 -39.89 -2.83 -3.82
N ALA A 494 -41.02 -2.26 -4.26
CA ALA A 494 -41.02 -1.05 -5.08
C ALA A 494 -40.55 0.19 -4.29
N PHE A 495 -40.81 0.27 -2.98
CA PHE A 495 -40.43 1.43 -2.17
C PHE A 495 -38.92 1.67 -2.09
N PRO A 496 -38.06 0.67 -1.83
CA PRO A 496 -36.60 0.83 -1.95
C PRO A 496 -36.16 1.32 -3.33
N MET A 497 -36.83 0.91 -4.42
CA MET A 497 -36.53 1.38 -5.78
C MET A 497 -36.84 2.88 -5.94
N TYR A 498 -37.97 3.33 -5.43
CA TYR A 498 -38.32 4.77 -5.42
C TYR A 498 -37.37 5.56 -4.52
N GLY A 499 -36.94 4.99 -3.38
CA GLY A 499 -35.93 5.57 -2.51
C GLY A 499 -34.59 5.75 -3.22
N ALA A 500 -34.13 4.74 -3.96
CA ALA A 500 -32.92 4.84 -4.79
C ALA A 500 -33.07 5.90 -5.91
N CYS A 501 -34.25 5.99 -6.53
CA CYS A 501 -34.56 7.02 -7.53
C CYS A 501 -34.48 8.42 -6.91
N ALA A 502 -35.03 8.62 -5.71
CA ALA A 502 -34.94 9.90 -5.00
C ALA A 502 -33.49 10.27 -4.63
N TRP A 503 -32.67 9.28 -4.22
CA TRP A 503 -31.26 9.50 -3.99
C TRP A 503 -30.50 9.89 -5.26
N LEU A 504 -30.75 9.22 -6.39
CA LEU A 504 -30.17 9.59 -7.68
C LEU A 504 -30.63 10.98 -8.14
N ALA A 505 -31.87 11.39 -7.84
CA ALA A 505 -32.32 12.74 -8.10
C ALA A 505 -31.50 13.78 -7.30
N TRP A 506 -31.17 13.47 -6.07
CA TRP A 506 -30.24 14.29 -5.28
C TRP A 506 -28.84 14.33 -5.92
N VAL A 507 -28.30 13.20 -6.41
CA VAL A 507 -27.02 13.19 -7.14
C VAL A 507 -27.08 14.07 -8.39
N VAL A 508 -28.16 13.96 -9.22
CA VAL A 508 -28.37 14.83 -10.40
C VAL A 508 -28.43 16.30 -10.02
N SER A 509 -29.01 16.64 -8.86
CA SER A 509 -29.01 18.03 -8.38
C SER A 509 -27.59 18.57 -8.12
N ARG A 510 -26.69 17.71 -7.67
CA ARG A 510 -25.28 18.06 -7.44
C ARG A 510 -24.47 18.14 -8.75
N GLU A 511 -24.85 17.35 -9.76
CA GLU A 511 -24.17 17.31 -11.05
C GLU A 511 -24.65 18.39 -12.05
N ALA A 512 -25.95 18.55 -12.18
CA ALA A 512 -26.59 19.36 -13.23
C ALA A 512 -27.50 20.47 -12.68
N GLY A 513 -27.54 20.65 -11.36
CA GLY A 513 -28.32 21.69 -10.71
C GLY A 513 -29.84 21.54 -10.91
N SER A 514 -30.58 22.64 -10.79
CA SER A 514 -32.05 22.66 -10.90
C SER A 514 -32.57 22.24 -12.29
N ALA A 515 -31.85 22.59 -13.36
CA ALA A 515 -32.22 22.20 -14.73
C ALA A 515 -32.16 20.68 -14.93
N GLY A 516 -31.11 20.01 -14.37
CA GLY A 516 -30.98 18.56 -14.38
C GLY A 516 -32.12 17.87 -13.65
N VAL A 517 -32.48 18.40 -12.47
CA VAL A 517 -33.61 17.87 -11.67
C VAL A 517 -34.95 18.04 -12.45
N LEU A 518 -35.15 19.16 -13.08
CA LEU A 518 -36.37 19.38 -13.89
C LEU A 518 -36.45 18.40 -15.07
N GLY A 519 -35.33 18.16 -15.78
CA GLY A 519 -35.28 17.17 -16.85
C GLY A 519 -35.52 15.74 -16.33
N LEU A 520 -34.92 15.37 -15.19
CA LEU A 520 -35.17 14.08 -14.54
C LEU A 520 -36.65 13.94 -14.16
N ALA A 521 -37.25 14.93 -13.50
CA ALA A 521 -38.64 14.91 -13.06
C ALA A 521 -39.63 14.83 -14.25
N ALA A 522 -39.39 15.60 -15.33
CA ALA A 522 -40.18 15.54 -16.55
C ALA A 522 -40.16 14.14 -17.16
N GLY A 523 -38.99 13.48 -17.22
CA GLY A 523 -38.91 12.12 -17.70
C GLY A 523 -39.59 11.09 -16.78
N LEU A 524 -39.52 11.25 -15.43
CA LEU A 524 -40.29 10.42 -14.52
C LEU A 524 -41.79 10.51 -14.77
N VAL A 525 -42.31 11.71 -15.00
CA VAL A 525 -43.75 11.92 -15.34
C VAL A 525 -44.10 11.25 -16.67
N LEU A 526 -43.28 11.42 -17.70
CA LEU A 526 -43.48 10.77 -19.00
C LEU A 526 -43.44 9.25 -18.93
N LEU A 527 -42.48 8.70 -18.17
CA LEU A 527 -42.36 7.25 -17.96
C LEU A 527 -43.50 6.71 -17.09
N GLY A 528 -43.93 7.45 -16.08
CA GLY A 528 -45.09 7.12 -15.27
C GLY A 528 -46.38 7.05 -16.13
N PHE A 529 -46.54 8.06 -16.97
CA PHE A 529 -47.64 8.09 -17.94
C PHE A 529 -47.56 6.94 -18.95
N ALA A 530 -46.39 6.69 -19.54
CA ALA A 530 -46.18 5.57 -20.45
C ALA A 530 -46.50 4.22 -19.80
N GLY A 531 -46.05 4.02 -18.54
CA GLY A 531 -46.33 2.83 -17.76
C GLY A 531 -47.81 2.63 -17.50
N TRP A 532 -48.52 3.70 -17.11
CA TRP A 532 -49.97 3.65 -16.89
C TRP A 532 -50.72 3.31 -18.18
N VAL A 533 -50.38 4.02 -19.33
CA VAL A 533 -50.98 3.73 -20.63
C VAL A 533 -50.73 2.31 -21.08
N LEU A 534 -49.54 1.75 -20.83
CA LEU A 534 -49.21 0.35 -21.11
C LEU A 534 -50.11 -0.61 -20.27
N GLY A 535 -50.31 -0.29 -18.99
CA GLY A 535 -51.20 -1.05 -18.12
C GLY A 535 -52.63 -1.08 -18.66
N VAL A 536 -53.17 0.08 -19.06
CA VAL A 536 -54.48 0.18 -19.72
C VAL A 536 -54.50 -0.57 -21.04
N SER A 537 -53.44 -0.51 -21.83
CA SER A 537 -53.30 -1.26 -23.09
C SER A 537 -53.40 -2.74 -22.94
N GLN A 538 -52.92 -3.28 -21.83
CA GLN A 538 -52.97 -4.74 -21.53
C GLN A 538 -54.39 -5.23 -21.23
N GLN A 539 -55.26 -4.34 -20.81
CA GLN A 539 -56.67 -4.61 -20.51
C GLN A 539 -57.59 -4.23 -21.66
N ALA A 540 -57.07 -3.70 -22.75
CA ALA A 540 -57.86 -3.18 -23.89
C ALA A 540 -58.56 -4.31 -24.64
N PRO A 541 -59.87 -4.22 -24.88
CA PRO A 541 -60.69 -5.29 -25.50
C PRO A 541 -60.46 -5.43 -27.01
N THR A 542 -59.94 -4.41 -27.71
CA THR A 542 -59.81 -4.43 -29.17
C THR A 542 -58.34 -4.21 -29.62
N PRO A 543 -57.90 -4.89 -30.69
CA PRO A 543 -56.51 -4.73 -31.17
C PRO A 543 -56.19 -3.30 -31.69
N ARG A 544 -57.21 -2.56 -32.13
CA ARG A 544 -57.04 -1.15 -32.57
C ARG A 544 -56.73 -0.24 -31.37
N HIS A 545 -57.45 -0.40 -30.27
CA HIS A 545 -57.24 0.38 -29.05
C HIS A 545 -55.87 0.10 -28.47
N ARG A 546 -55.47 -1.18 -28.45
CA ARG A 546 -54.15 -1.63 -27.98
C ARG A 546 -53.01 -1.01 -28.80
N ARG A 547 -53.15 -0.91 -30.16
CA ARG A 547 -52.12 -0.25 -31.02
C ARG A 547 -52.03 1.21 -30.70
N ILE A 548 -53.14 1.94 -30.56
CA ILE A 548 -53.17 3.36 -30.25
C ILE A 548 -52.49 3.65 -28.92
N THR A 549 -52.86 2.90 -27.86
CA THR A 549 -52.27 3.09 -26.54
C THR A 549 -50.77 2.73 -26.52
N GLN A 550 -50.34 1.71 -27.26
CA GLN A 550 -48.94 1.37 -27.42
C GLN A 550 -48.16 2.47 -28.15
N SER A 551 -48.75 3.09 -29.18
CA SER A 551 -48.11 4.21 -29.88
C SER A 551 -47.97 5.44 -28.97
N VAL A 552 -48.97 5.75 -28.15
CA VAL A 552 -48.93 6.85 -27.17
C VAL A 552 -47.84 6.59 -26.14
N ALA A 553 -47.76 5.38 -25.61
CA ALA A 553 -46.70 5.02 -24.66
C ALA A 553 -45.32 5.12 -25.29
N LEU A 554 -45.14 4.65 -26.52
CA LEU A 554 -43.88 4.76 -27.27
C LEU A 554 -43.49 6.23 -27.49
N THR A 555 -44.44 7.10 -27.85
CA THR A 555 -44.16 8.53 -28.02
C THR A 555 -43.70 9.17 -26.71
N ALA A 556 -44.31 8.82 -25.59
CA ALA A 556 -43.88 9.31 -24.27
C ALA A 556 -42.46 8.85 -23.90
N VAL A 557 -42.10 7.59 -24.20
CA VAL A 557 -40.74 7.09 -23.98
C VAL A 557 -39.73 7.81 -24.91
N LEU A 558 -40.07 8.02 -26.19
CA LEU A 558 -39.21 8.73 -27.11
C LEU A 558 -39.03 10.21 -26.70
N ALA A 559 -40.05 10.85 -26.16
CA ALA A 559 -39.95 12.20 -25.60
C ALA A 559 -39.00 12.23 -24.38
N ALA A 560 -39.08 11.23 -23.51
CA ALA A 560 -38.14 11.09 -22.38
C ALA A 560 -36.68 10.92 -22.90
N ILE A 561 -36.46 10.07 -23.90
CA ILE A 561 -35.12 9.88 -24.51
C ILE A 561 -34.61 11.19 -25.14
N ALA A 562 -35.49 11.99 -25.76
CA ALA A 562 -35.11 13.29 -26.29
C ALA A 562 -34.67 14.29 -25.19
N ILE A 563 -35.32 14.25 -24.02
CA ILE A 563 -34.86 15.01 -22.84
C ILE A 563 -33.49 14.53 -22.37
N LEU A 564 -33.26 13.22 -22.36
CA LEU A 564 -31.98 12.65 -21.98
C LEU A 564 -30.82 13.08 -22.89
N SER A 565 -31.06 13.13 -24.20
CA SER A 565 -30.06 13.61 -25.16
C SER A 565 -29.77 15.12 -24.99
N GLY A 566 -30.77 15.91 -24.62
CA GLY A 566 -30.59 17.31 -24.26
C GLY A 566 -29.71 17.48 -22.98
N LEU A 567 -29.94 16.67 -21.97
CA LEU A 567 -29.12 16.68 -20.74
C LEU A 567 -27.66 16.26 -20.99
N ALA A 568 -27.42 15.37 -21.94
CA ALA A 568 -26.07 14.96 -22.32
C ALA A 568 -25.31 16.11 -23.05
N ALA A 569 -26.01 17.03 -23.71
CA ALA A 569 -25.43 18.19 -24.39
C ALA A 569 -25.16 19.38 -23.45
N VAL A 570 -25.76 19.42 -22.25
CA VAL A 570 -25.59 20.50 -21.29
C VAL A 570 -24.33 20.22 -20.46
N ALA A 571 -23.16 20.57 -21.01
CA ALA A 571 -21.95 20.73 -20.22
C ALA A 571 -22.09 22.03 -19.41
N LEU A 572 -22.54 21.93 -18.15
CA LEU A 572 -22.51 23.08 -17.25
C LEU A 572 -21.07 23.41 -16.91
N PRO A 573 -20.66 24.70 -16.90
CA PRO A 573 -19.40 25.13 -16.34
C PRO A 573 -19.31 24.65 -14.91
N ALA A 574 -18.10 24.25 -14.48
CA ALA A 574 -17.85 23.96 -13.08
C ALA A 574 -18.31 25.18 -12.24
N PRO A 575 -19.11 24.99 -11.17
CA PRO A 575 -19.41 26.11 -10.29
C PRO A 575 -18.10 26.68 -9.76
N PRO A 576 -18.00 28.00 -9.56
CA PRO A 576 -16.84 28.57 -8.92
C PRO A 576 -16.62 27.89 -7.57
N LEU A 577 -15.36 27.55 -7.28
CA LEU A 577 -14.90 26.82 -6.08
C LEU A 577 -15.40 27.40 -4.72
N ALA A 578 -16.00 28.59 -4.73
CA ALA A 578 -16.54 29.30 -3.57
C ALA A 578 -17.89 28.74 -3.04
N GLU A 579 -18.62 27.93 -3.80
CA GLU A 579 -19.95 27.42 -3.38
C GLU A 579 -19.94 25.95 -2.94
N VAL A 580 -18.81 25.25 -2.99
CA VAL A 580 -18.69 23.93 -2.37
C VAL A 580 -18.56 24.14 -0.85
N ASN A 581 -19.70 24.36 -0.23
CA ASN A 581 -19.94 24.33 1.20
C ASN A 581 -18.71 24.67 2.08
N ALA A 582 -18.51 25.96 2.35
CA ALA A 582 -18.15 26.40 3.68
C ALA A 582 -19.31 26.00 4.61
N GLY A 583 -19.73 24.72 4.57
CA GLY A 583 -20.81 24.14 5.35
C GLY A 583 -20.22 23.67 6.64
N GLU A 584 -20.79 24.16 7.72
CA GLU A 584 -20.90 23.59 9.07
C GLU A 584 -19.75 22.75 9.65
N GLY A 585 -18.47 22.95 9.25
CA GLY A 585 -17.35 22.18 9.77
C GLY A 585 -15.96 22.73 9.46
N GLY A 586 -15.85 23.90 8.80
CA GLY A 586 -14.53 24.50 8.50
C GLY A 586 -13.71 23.76 7.43
N ALA A 587 -14.35 22.97 6.57
CA ALA A 587 -13.68 22.27 5.47
C ALA A 587 -13.24 23.25 4.38
N THR A 588 -11.99 23.13 3.93
CA THR A 588 -11.42 23.92 2.83
C THR A 588 -11.57 23.14 1.52
N PRO A 589 -12.05 23.75 0.42
CA PRO A 589 -12.07 23.09 -0.87
C PRO A 589 -10.65 22.68 -1.31
N TYR A 590 -10.54 21.48 -1.90
CA TYR A 590 -9.27 21.01 -2.44
C TYR A 590 -8.87 21.79 -3.68
N SER A 591 -7.61 22.23 -3.71
CA SER A 591 -6.87 22.54 -4.93
C SER A 591 -5.41 22.15 -4.73
N ALA A 592 -4.72 21.73 -5.79
CA ALA A 592 -3.31 21.33 -5.72
C ALA A 592 -2.43 22.50 -5.25
N ALA A 593 -2.75 23.73 -5.68
CA ALA A 593 -2.05 24.94 -5.27
C ALA A 593 -2.26 25.24 -3.78
N ALA A 594 -3.48 25.13 -3.25
CA ALA A 594 -3.75 25.34 -1.83
C ALA A 594 -3.09 24.26 -0.97
N LEU A 595 -3.12 22.99 -1.39
CA LEU A 595 -2.42 21.91 -0.72
C LEU A 595 -0.90 22.14 -0.71
N ALA A 596 -0.31 22.54 -1.84
CA ALA A 596 1.12 22.86 -1.92
C ALA A 596 1.50 24.01 -0.98
N THR A 597 0.69 25.08 -0.91
CA THR A 597 0.91 26.22 -0.01
C THR A 597 0.87 25.80 1.45
N LEU A 598 -0.15 25.01 1.86
CA LEU A 598 -0.26 24.52 3.23
C LEU A 598 0.90 23.61 3.60
N ARG A 599 1.34 22.75 2.69
CA ARG A 599 2.50 21.87 2.89
C ARG A 599 3.80 22.66 3.00
N ALA A 600 4.00 23.67 2.15
CA ALA A 600 5.16 24.57 2.24
C ALA A 600 5.18 25.38 3.54
N ALA A 601 3.99 25.71 4.08
CA ALA A 601 3.86 26.35 5.39
C ALA A 601 4.04 25.36 6.58
N GLY A 602 4.33 24.09 6.30
CA GLY A 602 4.50 23.07 7.33
C GLY A 602 3.23 22.67 8.07
N ARG A 603 2.05 23.06 7.58
CA ARG A 603 0.77 22.78 8.26
C ARG A 603 0.31 21.35 7.98
N PRO A 604 -0.19 20.63 8.99
CA PRO A 604 -0.79 19.33 8.76
C PRO A 604 -2.13 19.46 8.03
N VAL A 605 -2.39 18.56 7.06
CA VAL A 605 -3.59 18.59 6.23
C VAL A 605 -4.20 17.19 6.16
N LEU A 606 -5.50 17.07 6.41
CA LEU A 606 -6.29 15.88 6.06
C LEU A 606 -7.03 16.15 4.75
N VAL A 607 -6.71 15.42 3.71
CA VAL A 607 -7.38 15.48 2.42
C VAL A 607 -8.39 14.36 2.31
N ASN A 608 -9.65 14.70 2.08
CA ASN A 608 -10.76 13.79 1.82
C ASN A 608 -11.20 13.92 0.38
N MET A 609 -10.97 12.91 -0.47
CA MET A 609 -11.54 12.82 -1.81
C MET A 609 -12.84 12.03 -1.76
N THR A 610 -13.94 12.70 -2.08
CA THR A 610 -15.32 12.22 -1.94
C THR A 610 -16.12 12.42 -3.22
N ALA A 611 -17.34 11.88 -3.27
CA ALA A 611 -18.31 12.18 -4.31
C ALA A 611 -19.74 11.93 -3.81
N ALA A 612 -20.71 12.69 -4.31
CA ALA A 612 -22.12 12.54 -3.94
C ALA A 612 -22.71 11.15 -4.24
N TRP A 613 -22.24 10.51 -5.30
CA TRP A 613 -22.64 9.14 -5.67
C TRP A 613 -21.92 8.04 -4.88
N CYS A 614 -20.94 8.38 -4.05
CA CYS A 614 -20.14 7.43 -3.29
C CYS A 614 -20.77 7.15 -1.91
N VAL A 615 -21.57 6.11 -1.79
CA VAL A 615 -22.24 5.75 -0.52
C VAL A 615 -21.24 5.54 0.62
N THR A 616 -20.11 4.87 0.34
CA THR A 616 -19.06 4.64 1.36
C THR A 616 -18.47 5.96 1.86
N CYS A 617 -18.28 6.95 0.96
CA CYS A 617 -17.79 8.27 1.33
C CYS A 617 -18.77 8.96 2.28
N LEU A 618 -20.07 8.98 1.92
CA LEU A 618 -21.12 9.61 2.74
C LEU A 618 -21.27 8.95 4.11
N VAL A 619 -21.11 7.62 4.19
CA VAL A 619 -21.14 6.90 5.47
C VAL A 619 -19.92 7.28 6.31
N ASN A 620 -18.71 7.27 5.75
CA ASN A 620 -17.49 7.64 6.46
C ASN A 620 -17.53 9.12 6.94
N GLU A 621 -18.06 10.01 6.12
CA GLU A 621 -18.24 11.42 6.50
C GLU A 621 -19.16 11.55 7.72
N ARG A 622 -20.38 11.04 7.60
CA ARG A 622 -21.40 11.18 8.68
C ARG A 622 -21.05 10.41 9.95
N MET A 623 -20.52 9.21 9.83
CA MET A 623 -20.31 8.31 10.97
C MET A 623 -18.95 8.49 11.62
N VAL A 624 -17.97 9.11 10.93
CA VAL A 624 -16.59 9.22 11.43
C VAL A 624 -16.10 10.66 11.35
N LEU A 625 -15.99 11.24 10.15
CA LEU A 625 -15.33 12.55 9.98
C LEU A 625 -16.13 13.72 10.56
N ASP A 626 -17.46 13.64 10.51
CA ASP A 626 -18.36 14.69 11.05
C ASP A 626 -18.65 14.54 12.53
N THR A 627 -18.10 13.53 13.21
CA THR A 627 -18.29 13.38 14.65
C THR A 627 -17.62 14.51 15.42
N ALA A 628 -18.22 14.89 16.55
CA ALA A 628 -17.69 15.95 17.41
C ALA A 628 -16.28 15.63 17.93
N GLU A 629 -15.97 14.33 18.09
CA GLU A 629 -14.67 13.84 18.55
C GLU A 629 -13.59 14.09 17.51
N ILE A 630 -13.81 13.68 16.25
CA ILE A 630 -12.84 13.88 15.16
C ILE A 630 -12.67 15.37 14.85
N ARG A 631 -13.75 16.15 14.83
CA ARG A 631 -13.66 17.61 14.59
C ARG A 631 -12.84 18.32 15.68
N ARG A 632 -13.02 17.94 16.95
CA ARG A 632 -12.17 18.46 18.06
C ARG A 632 -10.72 18.00 17.87
N ALA A 633 -10.50 16.73 17.55
CA ALA A 633 -9.17 16.20 17.34
C ALA A 633 -8.41 16.90 16.20
N LEU A 634 -9.09 17.29 15.13
CA LEU A 634 -8.52 18.10 14.04
C LEU A 634 -8.19 19.52 14.50
N ALA A 635 -9.12 20.17 15.22
CA ALA A 635 -8.94 21.54 15.74
C ALA A 635 -7.82 21.63 16.77
N ASP A 636 -7.75 20.69 17.73
CA ASP A 636 -6.73 20.66 18.79
C ASP A 636 -5.31 20.47 18.23
N ARG A 637 -5.20 19.97 17.00
CA ARG A 637 -3.91 19.68 16.32
C ARG A 637 -3.62 20.64 15.16
N ASP A 638 -4.44 21.66 14.97
CA ASP A 638 -4.37 22.63 13.85
C ASP A 638 -4.30 21.93 12.47
N VAL A 639 -5.01 20.80 12.31
CA VAL A 639 -5.08 20.07 11.07
C VAL A 639 -6.08 20.72 10.13
N THR A 640 -5.64 21.20 8.97
CA THR A 640 -6.52 21.72 7.93
C THR A 640 -7.27 20.57 7.26
N TYR A 641 -8.61 20.60 7.32
CA TYR A 641 -9.43 19.60 6.63
C TYR A 641 -9.79 20.08 5.24
N MET A 642 -9.31 19.40 4.21
CA MET A 642 -9.57 19.69 2.80
C MET A 642 -10.48 18.63 2.17
N VAL A 643 -11.47 19.06 1.40
CA VAL A 643 -12.41 18.16 0.71
C VAL A 643 -12.36 18.39 -0.79
N GLY A 644 -12.09 17.31 -1.53
CA GLY A 644 -12.16 17.27 -2.99
C GLY A 644 -13.41 16.51 -3.45
N ASP A 645 -14.39 17.23 -3.95
CA ASP A 645 -15.65 16.64 -4.47
C ASP A 645 -15.48 16.20 -5.93
N TRP A 646 -15.32 14.91 -6.13
CA TRP A 646 -15.17 14.28 -7.45
C TRP A 646 -16.50 13.78 -8.04
N THR A 647 -17.60 14.38 -7.61
CA THR A 647 -18.95 14.08 -8.17
C THR A 647 -19.00 14.29 -9.67
N ARG A 648 -18.29 15.31 -10.16
CA ARG A 648 -18.02 15.56 -11.58
C ARG A 648 -16.57 15.22 -11.90
N GLN A 649 -16.27 15.01 -13.19
CA GLN A 649 -14.90 14.82 -13.63
C GLN A 649 -14.09 16.10 -13.39
N ASP A 650 -13.15 16.04 -12.46
CA ASP A 650 -12.19 17.09 -12.20
C ASP A 650 -10.79 16.56 -12.53
N PRO A 651 -10.06 17.18 -13.48
CA PRO A 651 -8.73 16.73 -13.86
C PRO A 651 -7.71 16.81 -12.72
N GLU A 652 -7.83 17.82 -11.84
CA GLU A 652 -6.92 18.06 -10.74
C GLU A 652 -7.08 16.98 -9.65
N ILE A 653 -8.33 16.67 -9.28
CA ILE A 653 -8.66 15.58 -8.35
C ILE A 653 -8.28 14.24 -8.96
N THR A 654 -8.54 14.05 -10.27
CA THR A 654 -8.15 12.83 -10.97
C THR A 654 -6.64 12.62 -10.96
N ALA A 655 -5.84 13.67 -11.16
CA ALA A 655 -4.38 13.63 -11.06
C ALA A 655 -3.94 13.27 -9.64
N PHE A 656 -4.59 13.85 -8.63
CA PHE A 656 -4.31 13.54 -7.23
C PHE A 656 -4.62 12.07 -6.89
N LEU A 657 -5.76 11.53 -7.31
CA LEU A 657 -6.11 10.12 -7.10
C LEU A 657 -5.05 9.18 -7.71
N ARG A 658 -4.58 9.51 -8.93
CA ARG A 658 -3.54 8.74 -9.63
C ARG A 658 -2.19 8.75 -8.92
N GLN A 659 -1.81 9.83 -8.21
CA GLN A 659 -0.60 9.87 -7.39
C GLN A 659 -0.59 8.77 -6.33
N PHE A 660 -1.76 8.37 -5.84
CA PHE A 660 -1.93 7.30 -4.87
C PHE A 660 -2.35 5.96 -5.50
N ASN A 661 -2.17 5.81 -6.83
CA ASN A 661 -2.61 4.62 -7.60
C ASN A 661 -4.08 4.26 -7.34
N ARG A 662 -4.94 5.28 -7.28
CA ARG A 662 -6.38 5.13 -7.14
C ARG A 662 -7.08 5.67 -8.39
N ASP A 663 -8.06 4.90 -8.88
CA ASP A 663 -8.89 5.29 -10.03
C ASP A 663 -10.29 5.74 -9.59
N GLY A 664 -10.48 6.00 -8.29
CA GLY A 664 -11.76 6.43 -7.74
C GLY A 664 -11.73 6.72 -6.25
N VAL A 665 -12.84 7.23 -5.74
CA VAL A 665 -13.08 7.56 -4.33
C VAL A 665 -13.72 6.38 -3.59
N PRO A 666 -13.54 6.27 -2.25
CA PRO A 666 -12.91 7.23 -1.34
C PRO A 666 -11.39 7.16 -1.29
N LEU A 667 -10.75 8.30 -1.08
CA LEU A 667 -9.33 8.40 -0.74
C LEU A 667 -9.15 9.41 0.38
N TYR A 668 -8.51 8.98 1.46
CA TYR A 668 -8.19 9.80 2.63
C TYR A 668 -6.69 9.85 2.81
N VAL A 669 -6.12 11.05 2.83
CA VAL A 669 -4.68 11.26 2.94
C VAL A 669 -4.38 12.28 4.02
N ILE A 670 -3.57 11.92 5.01
CA ILE A 670 -3.06 12.84 6.01
C ILE A 670 -1.63 13.25 5.61
N TYR A 671 -1.41 14.54 5.45
CA TYR A 671 -0.09 15.15 5.37
C TYR A 671 0.29 15.66 6.76
N PRO A 672 1.34 15.10 7.39
CA PRO A 672 1.66 15.42 8.79
C PRO A 672 2.30 16.79 9.02
N GLY A 673 2.44 17.62 8.00
CA GLY A 673 3.16 18.89 8.04
C GLY A 673 4.65 18.77 7.69
N GLY A 674 5.23 19.80 7.06
CA GLY A 674 6.58 19.76 6.49
C GLY A 674 6.70 18.78 5.33
N ASP A 675 7.91 18.32 5.05
CA ASP A 675 8.22 17.37 3.95
C ASP A 675 7.98 15.90 4.31
N ARG A 676 7.11 15.62 5.29
CA ARG A 676 6.82 14.26 5.74
C ARG A 676 5.95 13.51 4.73
N PRO A 677 6.16 12.19 4.59
CA PRO A 677 5.36 11.39 3.65
C PRO A 677 3.89 11.37 4.07
N PRO A 678 2.98 11.41 3.08
CA PRO A 678 1.55 11.32 3.34
C PRO A 678 1.16 9.94 3.88
N VAL A 679 0.22 9.91 4.82
CA VAL A 679 -0.38 8.69 5.37
C VAL A 679 -1.72 8.46 4.69
N VAL A 680 -1.86 7.35 3.97
CA VAL A 680 -3.13 6.96 3.34
C VAL A 680 -3.94 6.12 4.31
N LEU A 681 -5.17 6.55 4.60
CA LEU A 681 -6.10 5.82 5.45
C LEU A 681 -6.87 4.74 4.66
N PRO A 682 -7.43 3.74 5.35
CA PRO A 682 -8.24 2.72 4.70
C PRO A 682 -9.53 3.32 4.09
N PRO A 683 -10.11 2.71 3.04
CA PRO A 683 -11.31 3.21 2.39
C PRO A 683 -12.58 3.13 3.28
N ILE A 684 -12.59 2.29 4.29
CA ILE A 684 -13.61 2.26 5.35
C ILE A 684 -12.94 2.80 6.61
N LEU A 685 -13.40 3.98 7.06
CA LEU A 685 -12.88 4.62 8.24
C LEU A 685 -13.53 4.09 9.51
N THR A 686 -12.74 4.12 10.58
CA THR A 686 -13.21 4.00 11.97
C THR A 686 -12.66 5.17 12.76
N GLU A 687 -13.35 5.64 13.79
CA GLU A 687 -12.85 6.72 14.65
C GLU A 687 -11.45 6.40 15.17
N THR A 688 -11.24 5.15 15.60
CA THR A 688 -9.93 4.67 16.09
C THR A 688 -8.83 4.80 15.03
N SER A 689 -9.12 4.49 13.76
CA SER A 689 -8.12 4.59 12.69
C SER A 689 -7.73 6.05 12.37
N VAL A 690 -8.70 6.95 12.42
CA VAL A 690 -8.45 8.38 12.17
C VAL A 690 -7.71 9.00 13.36
N LEU A 691 -8.14 8.71 14.60
CA LEU A 691 -7.48 9.21 15.80
C LEU A 691 -6.05 8.71 15.92
N ALA A 692 -5.78 7.43 15.64
CA ALA A 692 -4.44 6.88 15.65
C ALA A 692 -3.53 7.58 14.62
N ALA A 693 -4.04 7.87 13.42
CA ALA A 693 -3.29 8.61 12.42
C ALA A 693 -3.05 10.08 12.83
N LEU A 694 -4.01 10.71 13.49
CA LEU A 694 -3.87 12.08 14.04
C LEU A 694 -2.92 12.12 15.25
N GLU A 695 -2.85 11.09 16.09
CA GLU A 695 -1.86 10.97 17.18
C GLU A 695 -0.43 10.92 16.64
N ALA A 696 -0.20 10.20 15.57
CA ALA A 696 1.11 10.16 14.89
C ALA A 696 1.54 11.56 14.39
N VAL A 697 0.59 12.41 13.99
CA VAL A 697 0.84 13.82 13.62
C VAL A 697 1.26 14.64 14.85
N ARG A 698 0.58 14.50 15.98
CA ARG A 698 0.81 15.30 17.21
C ARG A 698 2.16 15.01 17.85
N GLN A 699 2.57 13.77 17.99
CA GLN A 699 3.82 13.40 18.64
C GLN A 699 5.03 14.06 17.97
N LYS A 700 5.02 14.21 16.65
CA LYS A 700 6.09 14.87 15.90
C LYS A 700 6.06 16.41 15.98
N SER A 701 4.90 17.04 16.06
CA SER A 701 4.77 18.51 16.24
C SER A 701 5.21 18.97 17.63
N ALA A 702 4.93 18.20 18.67
CA ALA A 702 5.35 18.54 20.04
C ALA A 702 6.88 18.52 20.20
N LEU A 703 7.56 17.62 19.51
CA LEU A 703 9.03 17.57 19.49
C LEU A 703 9.65 18.77 18.72
N ALA A 704 9.00 19.24 17.67
CA ALA A 704 9.46 20.43 16.93
C ALA A 704 9.23 21.76 17.68
N ALA A 705 8.15 21.85 18.45
CA ALA A 705 7.83 23.06 19.25
C ALA A 705 8.66 23.16 20.54
N GLY A 706 9.12 22.04 21.11
CA GLY A 706 9.97 22.00 22.31
C GLY A 706 11.44 22.39 22.07
N ALA A 707 11.88 22.46 20.81
CA ALA A 707 13.25 22.86 20.44
C ALA A 707 13.44 24.38 20.26
N GLY A 708 12.40 25.20 20.52
CA GLY A 708 12.38 26.64 20.26
C GLY A 708 12.31 27.54 21.49
N THR A 709 12.86 27.17 22.65
CA THR A 709 13.08 28.10 23.76
C THR A 709 14.52 28.05 24.25
N PRO A 710 15.17 29.22 24.43
CA PRO A 710 16.62 29.38 24.58
C PRO A 710 17.21 28.77 25.84
#